data_fd08b81be499cd07b02fe6b74fcf660d
#
_entry.id   fd08b81be499cd07b02fe6b74fcf660d
#
_cell.length_a   1.000
_cell.length_b   1.000
_cell.length_c   1.000
_cell.angle_alpha   90.00
_cell.angle_beta   90.00
_cell.angle_gamma   90.00
#
_symmetry.space_group_name_H-M   'P 1'
#
loop_
_entity.id
_entity.type
_entity.pdbx_description
1 polymer ?
#
loop_
_entity_poly.entity_id
_entity_poly.type
_entity_poly.pdbx_seq_one_letter_code
_entity_poly.pdbx_strand_id
1 'polypeptide(L)'
;MLFSSQHFIVSQLFTTFTAKFEGMKKALLIVFIILTSSMIGFSQNPSQDSIVPPRPAIQRQKPIDSTFVTYHPIQFDSIYLNTPKVIDTTIFHASNHEILECGNTIYSTLSNTGLAHKSMRFNYLHQIGFDMTLPAFSGCMQNESNMLTYQSVLPYSEIRYLMTPVDKEQHLYARFGRQFSPRLFISIAFNSDLSPGIFKNNKTLNNYFWVNAHYITENHRYGIAAYWYRNKLEMGENGGIVNDQNYISHTESDNSVISVNLNNATNFIVSSGVGFEQFFNLLPHKGKIEVPSPPTLDSITADTLLINDTISLINDTLSLVSDTLPLEPQTETRTRKFTLGRICHSFSYLNNKLYYNETSPGVTFYQSYDTLLNTVKTTDTTLVRAIRNSLKWNSLGYQKYNDDIPFFLYAGVAHGFYSLKHYDYLEGETVLSRTYNQLSVNGGIIVNLFKSTRITGHGELVTLGYQIGDFDIKGQWKQFIGTTAKNYGSATFDIELKRQSANWFEEHYTSNHFRWDNDFDAATYLTFDLKYNYKSYCVGVKQTSINNLIYFGTDARPTQFDGLFSIREAYLSFYQKLWRFEFEGFASLQKSSNEDVMHLPMLLGQLKIGYSQPVFHKAATLHPSLTVRYFTKYCADAYMPATRTFYLQNDIEIGNFPFIDLAIALKVQKANIYVAYSNMFLLTGNYNSFIAPHYPMRDSRIFIGINWRLFN
;
A
#
# COMPACT_ATOMS: atom_id res chain seq x y z
N MET A 1 -21.83 3.40 36.17
CA MET A 1 -20.79 2.43 36.58
C MET A 1 -20.11 1.66 35.44
N LEU A 2 -20.63 1.64 34.22
CA LEU A 2 -19.99 0.95 33.06
C LEU A 2 -18.95 1.82 32.28
N PHE A 3 -18.93 3.12 32.52
CA PHE A 3 -17.99 4.05 31.87
C PHE A 3 -16.62 4.17 32.56
N SER A 4 -16.53 3.84 33.86
CA SER A 4 -15.27 3.93 34.60
C SER A 4 -14.34 2.73 34.36
N SER A 5 -14.89 1.57 34.02
CA SER A 5 -14.09 0.35 33.78
C SER A 5 -13.37 0.34 32.42
N GLN A 6 -13.93 1.02 31.42
CA GLN A 6 -13.26 1.12 30.10
C GLN A 6 -12.02 2.03 30.14
N HIS A 7 -12.08 3.10 30.95
CA HIS A 7 -10.91 3.99 31.16
C HIS A 7 -9.76 3.28 31.90
N PHE A 8 -10.09 2.37 32.80
CA PHE A 8 -9.08 1.66 33.59
C PHE A 8 -8.30 0.62 32.76
N ILE A 9 -8.99 -0.13 31.89
CA ILE A 9 -8.39 -1.15 31.02
C ILE A 9 -7.48 -0.49 29.96
N VAL A 10 -7.93 0.58 29.33
CA VAL A 10 -7.12 1.33 28.34
C VAL A 10 -5.91 1.99 29.00
N SER A 11 -6.05 2.52 30.21
CA SER A 11 -4.97 3.11 31.01
C SER A 11 -3.92 2.08 31.44
N GLN A 12 -4.33 0.89 31.87
CA GLN A 12 -3.39 -0.20 32.25
C GLN A 12 -2.65 -0.78 31.05
N LEU A 13 -3.32 -0.97 29.91
CA LEU A 13 -2.67 -1.38 28.66
C LEU A 13 -1.64 -0.31 28.22
N PHE A 14 -1.98 0.97 28.39
CA PHE A 14 -1.10 2.08 28.01
C PHE A 14 0.12 2.21 28.94
N THR A 15 -0.04 2.04 30.25
CA THR A 15 1.06 2.12 31.22
C THR A 15 2.05 0.96 31.09
N THR A 16 1.60 -0.24 30.76
CA THR A 16 2.49 -1.39 30.52
C THR A 16 3.28 -1.22 29.21
N PHE A 17 2.68 -0.57 28.21
CA PHE A 17 3.30 -0.32 26.92
C PHE A 17 4.34 0.81 26.97
N THR A 18 4.11 1.85 27.78
CA THR A 18 5.00 3.02 27.87
C THR A 18 6.27 2.78 28.69
N ALA A 19 6.30 1.77 29.54
CA ALA A 19 7.46 1.49 30.39
C ALA A 19 8.69 0.93 29.63
N LYS A 20 8.56 0.50 28.38
CA LYS A 20 9.64 -0.11 27.59
C LYS A 20 10.23 0.75 26.46
N PHE A 21 9.67 1.94 26.17
CA PHE A 21 10.07 2.69 24.97
C PHE A 21 10.12 4.23 25.20
N GLU A 22 11.24 4.74 25.63
CA GLU A 22 11.40 6.19 25.91
C GLU A 22 11.30 7.12 24.66
N GLY A 23 11.71 6.66 23.50
CA GLY A 23 11.61 7.46 22.26
C GLY A 23 10.18 7.52 21.67
N MET A 24 9.34 6.56 21.99
CA MET A 24 7.96 6.44 21.51
C MET A 24 6.98 7.21 22.41
N LYS A 25 7.34 7.49 23.66
CA LYS A 25 6.51 8.25 24.61
C LYS A 25 6.08 9.62 24.07
N LYS A 26 6.97 10.32 23.37
CA LYS A 26 6.65 11.67 22.84
C LYS A 26 5.69 11.63 21.66
N ALA A 27 5.86 10.70 20.71
CA ALA A 27 4.95 10.57 19.56
C ALA A 27 3.58 10.03 19.98
N LEU A 28 3.53 9.03 20.85
CA LEU A 28 2.29 8.49 21.43
C LEU A 28 1.57 9.51 22.31
N LEU A 29 2.30 10.33 23.04
CA LEU A 29 1.74 11.40 23.85
C LEU A 29 1.06 12.46 22.96
N ILE A 30 1.65 12.80 21.82
CA ILE A 30 1.06 13.75 20.85
C ILE A 30 -0.22 13.16 20.26
N VAL A 31 -0.21 11.90 19.84
CA VAL A 31 -1.41 11.19 19.34
C VAL A 31 -2.48 11.07 20.45
N PHE A 32 -2.09 10.81 21.68
CA PHE A 32 -3.00 10.73 22.82
C PHE A 32 -3.56 12.11 23.20
N ILE A 33 -2.76 13.17 23.17
CA ILE A 33 -3.22 14.55 23.40
C ILE A 33 -4.19 14.97 22.30
N ILE A 34 -3.95 14.61 21.03
CA ILE A 34 -4.87 14.88 19.92
C ILE A 34 -6.17 14.07 20.08
N LEU A 35 -6.09 12.81 20.51
CA LEU A 35 -7.26 11.96 20.77
C LEU A 35 -8.06 12.41 21.99
N THR A 36 -7.40 12.86 23.07
CA THR A 36 -8.08 13.33 24.28
C THR A 36 -8.57 14.76 24.18
N SER A 37 -7.90 15.64 23.44
CA SER A 37 -8.39 17.00 23.19
C SER A 37 -9.68 17.02 22.35
N SER A 38 -9.93 15.97 21.55
CA SER A 38 -11.21 15.81 20.87
C SER A 38 -12.37 15.37 21.82
N MET A 39 -12.04 14.87 23.02
CA MET A 39 -13.03 14.50 24.07
C MET A 39 -13.31 15.61 25.08
N ILE A 40 -12.44 16.61 25.22
CA ILE A 40 -12.52 17.65 26.25
C ILE A 40 -13.31 18.90 25.78
N GLY A 41 -13.76 18.93 24.53
CA GLY A 41 -14.43 20.09 23.93
C GLY A 41 -15.86 20.39 24.42
N PHE A 42 -16.44 19.65 25.38
CA PHE A 42 -17.80 19.90 25.91
C PHE A 42 -17.89 19.62 27.42
N SER A 43 -17.31 20.49 28.22
CA SER A 43 -17.72 20.66 29.60
C SER A 43 -17.74 22.13 29.91
N GLN A 44 -18.90 22.78 29.70
CA GLN A 44 -19.21 24.06 30.33
C GLN A 44 -20.17 23.79 31.49
N ASN A 45 -19.80 24.35 32.63
CA ASN A 45 -20.55 24.30 33.88
C ASN A 45 -22.01 24.79 33.73
N PRO A 46 -22.96 24.14 34.35
CA PRO A 46 -24.28 24.70 34.55
C PRO A 46 -24.32 25.46 35.89
N SER A 47 -24.56 26.75 35.85
CA SER A 47 -25.07 27.49 36.97
C SER A 47 -26.49 27.95 36.64
N GLN A 48 -27.38 27.66 37.58
CA GLN A 48 -28.71 28.20 37.84
C GLN A 48 -29.94 27.43 37.33
N ASP A 49 -30.74 27.15 38.30
CA ASP A 49 -32.07 26.57 38.30
C ASP A 49 -33.03 27.15 37.26
N SER A 50 -33.59 26.27 36.43
CA SER A 50 -34.88 26.49 35.78
C SER A 50 -35.55 25.15 35.50
N ILE A 51 -36.81 25.09 35.75
CA ILE A 51 -37.78 24.01 35.60
C ILE A 51 -37.59 23.28 34.27
N VAL A 52 -37.16 22.01 34.35
CA VAL A 52 -36.86 21.17 33.18
C VAL A 52 -38.20 20.62 32.62
N PRO A 53 -38.56 20.95 31.36
CA PRO A 53 -39.60 20.21 30.64
C PRO A 53 -39.13 18.76 30.36
N PRO A 54 -40.02 17.78 30.21
CA PRO A 54 -39.66 16.39 29.99
C PRO A 54 -38.78 16.28 28.75
N ARG A 55 -37.61 15.63 28.90
CA ARG A 55 -36.64 15.39 27.80
C ARG A 55 -37.35 14.70 26.64
N PRO A 56 -37.30 15.24 25.42
CA PRO A 56 -37.74 14.48 24.27
C PRO A 56 -36.96 13.17 24.20
N ALA A 57 -37.64 12.09 23.87
CA ALA A 57 -37.03 10.78 23.71
C ALA A 57 -35.77 10.92 22.81
N ILE A 58 -34.62 10.44 23.30
CA ILE A 58 -33.38 10.42 22.58
C ILE A 58 -33.64 9.68 21.25
N GLN A 59 -33.82 10.42 20.18
CA GLN A 59 -33.82 9.83 18.85
C GLN A 59 -32.46 9.11 18.71
N ARG A 60 -32.48 7.78 18.67
CA ARG A 60 -31.32 6.97 18.35
C ARG A 60 -30.83 7.48 16.99
N GLN A 61 -29.74 8.22 16.97
CA GLN A 61 -29.09 8.62 15.73
C GLN A 61 -28.87 7.35 14.92
N LYS A 62 -29.34 7.35 13.66
CA LYS A 62 -29.05 6.27 12.73
C LYS A 62 -27.54 6.03 12.75
N PRO A 63 -27.06 4.78 12.74
CA PRO A 63 -25.63 4.50 12.70
C PRO A 63 -25.05 5.21 11.48
N ILE A 64 -24.01 6.01 11.70
CA ILE A 64 -23.30 6.72 10.64
C ILE A 64 -22.65 5.64 9.77
N ASP A 65 -23.04 5.60 8.50
CA ASP A 65 -22.54 4.64 7.54
C ASP A 65 -21.07 4.96 7.19
N SER A 66 -20.29 3.92 6.92
CA SER A 66 -18.90 4.00 6.48
C SER A 66 -18.71 4.75 5.15
N THR A 67 -19.77 4.95 4.39
CA THR A 67 -19.78 5.74 3.13
C THR A 67 -19.37 7.19 3.33
N PHE A 68 -19.38 7.72 4.55
CA PHE A 68 -18.95 9.09 4.86
C PHE A 68 -17.43 9.26 4.97
N VAL A 69 -16.64 8.19 4.96
CA VAL A 69 -15.18 8.26 4.96
C VAL A 69 -14.64 7.77 3.63
N THR A 70 -14.10 8.70 2.87
CA THR A 70 -13.45 8.41 1.60
C THR A 70 -11.95 8.69 1.68
N TYR A 71 -11.19 8.13 0.77
CA TYR A 71 -9.76 8.40 0.66
C TYR A 71 -9.31 8.53 -0.79
N HIS A 72 -8.25 9.28 -0.99
CA HIS A 72 -7.60 9.47 -2.28
C HIS A 72 -6.08 9.65 -2.08
N PRO A 73 -5.26 9.50 -3.14
CA PRO A 73 -3.85 9.89 -3.09
C PRO A 73 -3.67 11.37 -2.75
N ILE A 74 -2.47 11.74 -2.31
CA ILE A 74 -2.19 13.11 -1.85
C ILE A 74 -2.27 14.15 -2.97
N GLN A 75 -2.02 13.75 -4.23
CA GLN A 75 -1.99 14.67 -5.37
C GLN A 75 -3.38 15.24 -5.69
N PHE A 76 -3.44 16.55 -5.92
CA PHE A 76 -4.70 17.25 -6.23
C PHE A 76 -5.40 16.74 -7.49
N ASP A 77 -4.64 16.41 -8.54
CA ASP A 77 -5.24 15.92 -9.79
C ASP A 77 -6.03 14.63 -9.55
N SER A 78 -5.58 13.79 -8.61
CA SER A 78 -6.27 12.55 -8.25
C SER A 78 -7.67 12.77 -7.68
N ILE A 79 -7.90 13.89 -6.98
CA ILE A 79 -9.22 14.25 -6.44
C ILE A 79 -10.24 14.49 -7.55
N TYR A 80 -9.80 15.09 -8.65
CA TYR A 80 -10.69 15.49 -9.76
C TYR A 80 -10.81 14.42 -10.84
N LEU A 81 -9.78 13.61 -11.03
CA LEU A 81 -9.72 12.63 -12.12
C LEU A 81 -10.17 11.21 -11.70
N ASN A 82 -10.15 10.92 -10.42
CA ASN A 82 -10.48 9.61 -9.88
C ASN A 82 -11.67 9.69 -8.92
N THR A 83 -12.52 8.68 -8.94
CA THR A 83 -13.55 8.52 -7.92
C THR A 83 -12.88 8.19 -6.58
N PRO A 84 -13.20 8.91 -5.49
CA PRO A 84 -12.68 8.57 -4.17
C PRO A 84 -13.10 7.16 -3.79
N LYS A 85 -12.19 6.46 -3.13
CA LYS A 85 -12.48 5.13 -2.62
C LYS A 85 -13.06 5.24 -1.21
N VAL A 86 -14.04 4.40 -0.92
CA VAL A 86 -14.60 4.25 0.43
C VAL A 86 -13.73 3.30 1.23
N ILE A 87 -13.57 3.54 2.53
CA ILE A 87 -12.85 2.63 3.42
C ILE A 87 -13.58 1.28 3.51
N ASP A 88 -12.82 0.19 3.45
CA ASP A 88 -13.40 -1.13 3.68
C ASP A 88 -13.72 -1.33 5.16
N THR A 89 -14.99 -1.56 5.47
CA THR A 89 -15.53 -1.84 6.80
C THR A 89 -16.09 -3.24 6.93
N THR A 90 -15.88 -4.08 5.93
CA THR A 90 -16.38 -5.45 5.94
C THR A 90 -15.66 -6.28 7.01
N ILE A 91 -16.37 -7.26 7.56
CA ILE A 91 -15.78 -8.22 8.48
C ILE A 91 -14.90 -9.23 7.74
N PHE A 92 -15.15 -9.41 6.45
CA PHE A 92 -14.45 -10.39 5.60
C PHE A 92 -12.93 -10.16 5.57
N HIS A 93 -12.48 -8.89 5.56
CA HIS A 93 -11.07 -8.53 5.57
C HIS A 93 -10.51 -8.19 6.96
N ALA A 94 -11.26 -8.45 8.02
CA ALA A 94 -10.84 -8.07 9.38
C ALA A 94 -9.55 -8.76 9.83
N SER A 95 -9.32 -10.00 9.38
CA SER A 95 -8.13 -10.79 9.70
C SER A 95 -6.92 -10.50 8.81
N ASN A 96 -7.07 -9.73 7.72
CA ASN A 96 -5.95 -9.35 6.86
C ASN A 96 -5.11 -8.28 7.57
N HIS A 97 -3.95 -8.66 8.08
CA HIS A 97 -3.11 -7.79 8.90
C HIS A 97 -1.80 -7.38 8.21
N GLU A 98 -1.26 -8.23 7.35
CA GLU A 98 -0.05 -7.94 6.59
C GLU A 98 -0.38 -7.31 5.23
N ILE A 99 0.39 -6.28 4.83
CA ILE A 99 0.26 -5.66 3.51
C ILE A 99 0.52 -6.68 2.41
N LEU A 100 1.44 -7.61 2.67
CA LEU A 100 1.82 -8.68 1.73
C LEU A 100 0.72 -9.75 1.53
N GLU A 101 -0.29 -9.77 2.39
CA GLU A 101 -1.46 -10.66 2.26
C GLU A 101 -2.61 -10.00 1.46
N CYS A 102 -2.45 -8.73 1.11
CA CYS A 102 -3.45 -7.96 0.39
C CYS A 102 -3.06 -7.85 -1.09
N GLY A 103 -4.01 -8.10 -1.99
CA GLY A 103 -3.80 -7.93 -3.42
C GLY A 103 -3.84 -9.24 -4.21
N ASN A 104 -3.46 -9.14 -5.48
CA ASN A 104 -3.56 -10.24 -6.45
C ASN A 104 -2.19 -10.86 -6.74
N THR A 105 -1.40 -11.12 -5.70
CA THR A 105 -0.11 -11.81 -5.78
C THR A 105 0.21 -12.55 -4.48
N ILE A 106 1.13 -13.48 -4.55
CA ILE A 106 1.79 -14.10 -3.39
C ILE A 106 3.21 -13.53 -3.35
N TYR A 107 3.72 -13.28 -2.15
CA TYR A 107 5.09 -12.83 -1.94
C TYR A 107 5.96 -13.94 -1.39
N SER A 108 7.14 -14.14 -1.97
CA SER A 108 8.25 -14.82 -1.33
C SER A 108 8.75 -13.93 -0.20
N THR A 109 8.83 -14.44 1.02
CA THR A 109 9.28 -13.72 2.21
C THR A 109 10.38 -14.51 2.92
N LEU A 110 11.04 -13.93 3.94
CA LEU A 110 12.19 -14.54 4.62
C LEU A 110 11.82 -15.01 6.04
N SER A 111 10.85 -15.90 6.16
CA SER A 111 10.41 -16.54 7.42
C SER A 111 9.90 -15.59 8.51
N ASN A 112 9.89 -14.28 8.30
CA ASN A 112 9.37 -13.34 9.29
C ASN A 112 8.71 -12.12 8.65
N THR A 113 7.79 -11.47 9.37
CA THR A 113 7.11 -10.24 8.93
C THR A 113 8.10 -9.09 8.88
N GLY A 114 8.03 -8.29 7.81
CA GLY A 114 8.85 -7.09 7.67
C GLY A 114 10.27 -7.32 7.18
N LEU A 115 10.66 -8.55 6.89
CA LEU A 115 11.88 -8.86 6.13
C LEU A 115 11.69 -8.60 4.64
N ALA A 116 12.78 -8.79 3.89
CA ALA A 116 12.76 -8.67 2.44
C ALA A 116 11.71 -9.59 1.80
N HIS A 117 11.09 -9.12 0.72
CA HIS A 117 10.05 -9.83 0.01
C HIS A 117 10.14 -9.59 -1.49
N LYS A 118 9.69 -10.58 -2.27
CA LYS A 118 9.61 -10.51 -3.73
C LYS A 118 8.25 -11.03 -4.19
N SER A 119 7.58 -10.30 -5.07
CA SER A 119 6.34 -10.79 -5.70
C SER A 119 6.65 -12.02 -6.56
N MET A 120 5.90 -13.12 -6.38
CA MET A 120 5.98 -14.30 -7.23
C MET A 120 5.30 -14.08 -8.59
N ARG A 121 4.51 -13.03 -8.71
CA ARG A 121 3.98 -12.53 -9.97
C ARG A 121 4.91 -11.46 -10.50
N PHE A 122 5.30 -11.55 -11.78
CA PHE A 122 6.20 -10.57 -12.36
C PHE A 122 5.66 -9.14 -12.22
N ASN A 123 6.47 -8.29 -11.59
CA ASN A 123 6.20 -6.86 -11.45
C ASN A 123 7.53 -6.11 -11.50
N TYR A 124 7.57 -5.04 -12.30
CA TYR A 124 8.74 -4.18 -12.40
C TYR A 124 8.47 -2.86 -11.68
N LEU A 125 9.21 -2.61 -10.61
CA LEU A 125 8.94 -1.50 -9.66
C LEU A 125 9.82 -0.27 -9.88
N HIS A 126 10.89 -0.37 -10.69
CA HIS A 126 11.81 0.73 -10.91
C HIS A 126 11.20 1.88 -11.71
N GLN A 127 11.60 3.11 -11.36
CA GLN A 127 11.20 4.35 -12.04
C GLN A 127 12.29 4.79 -13.00
N ILE A 128 11.93 5.56 -14.04
CA ILE A 128 12.92 6.18 -14.93
C ILE A 128 13.72 7.26 -14.19
N GLY A 129 14.95 7.49 -14.67
CA GLY A 129 15.84 8.44 -14.04
C GLY A 129 16.45 7.92 -12.74
N PHE A 130 16.92 8.83 -11.89
CA PHE A 130 17.54 8.47 -10.61
C PHE A 130 16.57 7.74 -9.70
N ASP A 131 16.76 6.45 -9.56
CA ASP A 131 15.93 5.56 -8.75
C ASP A 131 16.73 4.93 -7.62
N MET A 132 16.18 5.02 -6.40
CA MET A 132 16.69 4.40 -5.17
C MET A 132 15.61 3.53 -4.52
N THR A 133 14.69 3.06 -5.31
CA THR A 133 13.69 2.11 -4.85
C THR A 133 14.39 0.83 -4.39
N LEU A 134 14.01 0.35 -3.20
CA LEU A 134 14.42 -0.95 -2.69
C LEU A 134 13.25 -1.92 -2.90
N PRO A 135 13.18 -2.65 -4.01
CA PRO A 135 12.03 -3.51 -4.33
C PRO A 135 11.75 -4.53 -3.25
N ALA A 136 12.79 -5.07 -2.63
CA ALA A 136 12.69 -6.06 -1.55
C ALA A 136 12.02 -5.55 -0.27
N PHE A 137 11.80 -4.24 -0.12
CA PHE A 137 11.16 -3.64 1.08
C PHE A 137 9.99 -2.72 0.72
N SER A 138 9.57 -2.70 -0.54
CA SER A 138 8.55 -1.77 -1.04
C SER A 138 7.20 -1.88 -0.31
N GLY A 139 6.80 -3.07 0.12
CA GLY A 139 5.58 -3.31 0.89
C GLY A 139 5.62 -2.81 2.33
N CYS A 140 6.82 -2.59 2.90
CA CYS A 140 7.02 -2.18 4.29
C CYS A 140 7.26 -0.67 4.46
N MET A 141 7.40 0.08 3.36
CA MET A 141 7.74 1.50 3.39
C MET A 141 6.62 2.38 2.87
N GLN A 142 6.41 3.49 3.56
CA GLN A 142 5.54 4.58 3.08
C GLN A 142 6.35 5.59 2.28
N ASN A 143 5.75 6.12 1.23
CA ASN A 143 6.29 7.20 0.42
C ASN A 143 5.17 8.12 -0.08
N GLU A 144 5.49 9.14 -0.85
CA GLU A 144 4.50 10.08 -1.37
C GLU A 144 3.46 9.45 -2.29
N SER A 145 3.81 8.38 -3.01
CA SER A 145 2.90 7.74 -3.98
C SER A 145 1.85 6.84 -3.35
N ASN A 146 2.14 6.24 -2.18
CA ASN A 146 1.22 5.35 -1.47
C ASN A 146 0.52 6.01 -0.27
N MET A 147 0.83 7.27 0.03
CA MET A 147 0.20 8.04 1.10
C MET A 147 -1.23 8.44 0.73
N LEU A 148 -2.16 8.24 1.66
CA LEU A 148 -3.58 8.49 1.46
C LEU A 148 -4.06 9.67 2.30
N THR A 149 -4.95 10.48 1.73
CA THR A 149 -5.68 11.52 2.45
C THR A 149 -7.09 11.02 2.73
N TYR A 150 -7.50 11.08 3.98
CA TYR A 150 -8.84 10.68 4.42
C TYR A 150 -9.74 11.89 4.52
N GLN A 151 -10.84 11.86 3.79
CA GLN A 151 -11.88 12.88 3.84
C GLN A 151 -13.07 12.34 4.64
N SER A 152 -13.40 13.02 5.73
CA SER A 152 -14.54 12.69 6.57
C SER A 152 -15.08 13.96 7.21
N VAL A 153 -16.39 14.14 7.18
CA VAL A 153 -17.09 15.25 7.88
C VAL A 153 -16.94 15.11 9.39
N LEU A 154 -17.04 13.87 9.88
CA LEU A 154 -16.83 13.53 11.28
C LEU A 154 -15.40 13.03 11.50
N PRO A 155 -14.82 13.24 12.69
CA PRO A 155 -13.54 12.66 13.02
C PRO A 155 -13.56 11.15 12.83
N TYR A 156 -12.60 10.64 12.04
CA TYR A 156 -12.42 9.22 11.80
C TYR A 156 -11.15 8.75 12.47
N SER A 157 -11.25 7.73 13.30
CA SER A 157 -10.10 7.05 13.89
C SER A 157 -10.21 5.56 13.68
N GLU A 158 -9.11 4.89 13.38
CA GLU A 158 -9.03 3.43 13.32
C GLU A 158 -7.79 2.98 14.06
N ILE A 159 -7.96 1.96 14.89
CA ILE A 159 -6.89 1.26 15.59
C ILE A 159 -7.00 -0.21 15.21
N ARG A 160 -5.93 -0.78 14.70
CA ARG A 160 -5.75 -2.22 14.51
C ARG A 160 -4.63 -2.67 15.42
N TYR A 161 -4.90 -3.66 16.20
CA TYR A 161 -3.89 -4.31 17.04
C TYR A 161 -3.99 -5.81 16.88
N LEU A 162 -2.84 -6.45 16.72
CA LEU A 162 -2.72 -7.89 16.61
C LEU A 162 -1.54 -8.34 17.46
N MET A 163 -1.69 -9.47 18.10
CA MET A 163 -0.62 -10.12 18.86
C MET A 163 -0.64 -11.64 18.66
N THR A 164 0.53 -12.25 18.77
CA THR A 164 0.69 -13.70 18.95
C THR A 164 1.07 -13.97 20.39
N PRO A 165 0.27 -14.76 21.13
CA PRO A 165 0.54 -15.02 22.56
C PRO A 165 1.88 -15.74 22.81
N VAL A 166 2.26 -16.65 21.92
CA VAL A 166 3.46 -17.49 22.07
C VAL A 166 4.71 -16.75 21.59
N ASP A 167 4.70 -16.24 20.36
CA ASP A 167 5.88 -15.66 19.70
C ASP A 167 6.12 -14.19 20.08
N LYS A 168 5.21 -13.59 20.85
CA LYS A 168 5.28 -12.17 21.30
C LYS A 168 5.35 -11.19 20.12
N GLU A 169 4.87 -11.57 18.96
CA GLU A 169 4.73 -10.70 17.82
C GLU A 169 3.61 -9.69 18.08
N GLN A 170 3.79 -8.44 17.66
CA GLN A 170 2.84 -7.34 17.88
C GLN A 170 2.79 -6.45 16.67
N HIS A 171 1.59 -6.16 16.20
CA HIS A 171 1.34 -5.20 15.14
C HIS A 171 0.35 -4.15 15.64
N LEU A 172 0.74 -2.90 15.59
CA LEU A 172 -0.10 -1.76 15.92
C LEU A 172 -0.18 -0.83 14.72
N TYR A 173 -1.37 -0.63 14.22
CA TYR A 173 -1.67 0.37 13.22
C TYR A 173 -2.72 1.33 13.74
N ALA A 174 -2.47 2.62 13.66
CA ALA A 174 -3.40 3.67 14.02
C ALA A 174 -3.48 4.71 12.92
N ARG A 175 -4.69 5.15 12.57
CA ARG A 175 -4.89 6.26 11.65
C ARG A 175 -6.00 7.18 12.13
N PHE A 176 -5.86 8.44 11.75
CA PHE A 176 -6.80 9.49 12.07
C PHE A 176 -6.98 10.38 10.84
N GLY A 177 -8.21 10.81 10.59
CA GLY A 177 -8.54 11.77 9.54
C GLY A 177 -9.67 12.68 10.02
N ARG A 178 -9.52 13.98 9.80
CA ARG A 178 -10.53 14.96 10.19
C ARG A 178 -10.52 16.15 9.26
N GLN A 179 -11.71 16.65 8.98
CA GLN A 179 -11.94 17.97 8.43
C GLN A 179 -12.03 18.99 9.57
N PHE A 180 -11.01 19.83 9.74
CA PHE A 180 -10.97 20.88 10.80
C PHE A 180 -11.75 22.14 10.41
N SER A 181 -11.88 22.38 9.13
CA SER A 181 -12.77 23.40 8.56
C SER A 181 -13.22 22.93 7.18
N PRO A 182 -14.22 23.55 6.54
CA PRO A 182 -14.62 23.17 5.18
C PRO A 182 -13.48 23.14 4.15
N ARG A 183 -12.31 23.67 4.51
CA ARG A 183 -11.17 23.86 3.63
C ARG A 183 -9.90 23.14 4.07
N LEU A 184 -9.83 22.64 5.30
CA LEU A 184 -8.64 22.02 5.88
C LEU A 184 -8.92 20.60 6.32
N PHE A 185 -8.25 19.65 5.67
CA PHE A 185 -8.25 18.24 6.00
C PHE A 185 -6.86 17.86 6.51
N ILE A 186 -6.81 17.08 7.60
CA ILE A 186 -5.57 16.53 8.14
C ILE A 186 -5.74 15.04 8.32
N SER A 187 -4.75 14.28 7.87
CA SER A 187 -4.68 12.83 8.05
C SER A 187 -3.35 12.44 8.65
N ILE A 188 -3.37 11.47 9.55
CA ILE A 188 -2.20 10.95 10.26
C ILE A 188 -2.30 9.44 10.28
N ALA A 189 -1.17 8.73 10.11
CA ALA A 189 -1.10 7.31 10.42
C ALA A 189 0.24 6.94 11.05
N PHE A 190 0.17 5.91 11.85
CA PHE A 190 1.30 5.29 12.53
C PHE A 190 1.20 3.77 12.42
N ASN A 191 2.32 3.12 12.17
CA ASN A 191 2.45 1.68 12.22
C ASN A 191 3.66 1.28 13.05
N SER A 192 3.54 0.19 13.78
CA SER A 192 4.65 -0.42 14.49
C SER A 192 4.47 -1.93 14.48
N ASP A 193 5.37 -2.62 13.77
CA ASP A 193 5.40 -4.06 13.66
C ASP A 193 6.66 -4.57 14.37
N LEU A 194 6.49 -5.33 15.43
CA LEU A 194 7.54 -6.02 16.15
C LEU A 194 7.33 -7.52 16.00
N SER A 195 8.29 -8.20 15.37
CA SER A 195 8.29 -9.64 15.30
C SER A 195 9.65 -10.19 15.75
N PRO A 196 9.71 -10.96 16.84
CA PRO A 196 10.96 -11.60 17.29
C PRO A 196 11.54 -12.59 16.29
N GLY A 197 10.68 -13.18 15.41
CA GLY A 197 11.07 -14.30 14.55
C GLY A 197 11.13 -15.63 15.29
N ILE A 198 11.07 -16.72 14.53
CA ILE A 198 11.15 -18.09 15.09
C ILE A 198 12.53 -18.70 14.97
N PHE A 199 13.39 -18.16 14.10
CA PHE A 199 14.79 -18.57 13.95
C PHE A 199 15.73 -17.56 14.62
N LYS A 200 16.95 -18.00 14.89
CA LYS A 200 18.00 -17.13 15.40
C LYS A 200 18.28 -15.98 14.42
N ASN A 201 18.58 -14.79 14.96
CA ASN A 201 18.90 -13.57 14.19
C ASN A 201 17.87 -13.21 13.11
N ASN A 202 16.58 -13.31 13.42
CA ASN A 202 15.47 -13.08 12.48
C ASN A 202 14.47 -12.04 13.00
N LYS A 203 14.85 -11.23 14.01
CA LYS A 203 13.99 -10.22 14.62
C LYS A 203 13.79 -9.04 13.67
N THR A 204 12.56 -8.52 13.63
CA THR A 204 12.23 -7.30 12.89
C THR A 204 11.54 -6.25 13.78
N LEU A 205 11.78 -4.98 13.46
CA LEU A 205 11.09 -3.84 14.03
C LEU A 205 10.87 -2.81 12.92
N ASN A 206 9.64 -2.75 12.40
CA ASN A 206 9.28 -1.87 11.30
C ASN A 206 8.27 -0.83 11.77
N ASN A 207 8.68 0.43 11.73
CA ASN A 207 7.86 1.55 12.15
C ASN A 207 7.71 2.53 11.00
N TYR A 208 6.49 3.04 10.79
CA TYR A 208 6.32 4.24 9.99
C TYR A 208 5.34 5.21 10.64
N PHE A 209 5.57 6.46 10.35
CA PHE A 209 4.68 7.56 10.71
C PHE A 209 4.55 8.49 9.52
N TRP A 210 3.34 8.95 9.24
CA TRP A 210 3.13 10.01 8.29
C TRP A 210 1.99 10.95 8.70
N VAL A 211 2.08 12.17 8.23
CA VAL A 211 1.05 13.20 8.34
C VAL A 211 0.91 13.92 7.02
N ASN A 212 -0.31 14.21 6.63
CA ASN A 212 -0.59 15.13 5.52
C ASN A 212 -1.72 16.09 5.85
N ALA A 213 -1.73 17.21 5.15
CA ALA A 213 -2.74 18.25 5.27
C ALA A 213 -3.07 18.80 3.89
N HIS A 214 -4.36 18.98 3.63
CA HIS A 214 -4.89 19.60 2.41
C HIS A 214 -5.65 20.86 2.79
N TYR A 215 -5.31 21.96 2.12
CA TYR A 215 -6.01 23.22 2.27
C TYR A 215 -6.36 23.81 0.90
N ILE A 216 -7.60 24.27 0.77
CA ILE A 216 -8.09 24.94 -0.45
C ILE A 216 -8.75 26.26 -0.04
N THR A 217 -8.39 27.37 -0.69
CA THR A 217 -8.98 28.69 -0.43
C THR A 217 -10.45 28.71 -0.78
N GLU A 218 -11.23 29.63 -0.17
CA GLU A 218 -12.67 29.76 -0.38
C GLU A 218 -13.07 30.01 -1.83
N ASN A 219 -12.27 30.80 -2.52
CA ASN A 219 -12.47 31.09 -3.93
C ASN A 219 -11.93 29.97 -4.86
N HIS A 220 -11.46 28.83 -4.30
CA HIS A 220 -10.82 27.73 -5.02
C HIS A 220 -9.69 28.15 -5.97
N ARG A 221 -9.13 29.35 -5.78
CA ARG A 221 -8.06 29.84 -6.65
C ARG A 221 -6.72 29.23 -6.34
N TYR A 222 -6.49 28.87 -5.08
CA TYR A 222 -5.26 28.29 -4.59
C TYR A 222 -5.56 27.07 -3.71
N GLY A 223 -4.72 26.05 -3.80
CA GLY A 223 -4.72 24.92 -2.88
C GLY A 223 -3.31 24.44 -2.62
N ILE A 224 -3.10 23.88 -1.44
CA ILE A 224 -1.84 23.26 -1.03
C ILE A 224 -2.10 21.95 -0.29
N ALA A 225 -1.35 20.90 -0.66
CA ALA A 225 -1.24 19.64 0.04
C ALA A 225 0.19 19.49 0.51
N ALA A 226 0.40 19.33 1.80
CA ALA A 226 1.72 19.14 2.38
C ALA A 226 1.78 17.83 3.12
N TYR A 227 2.96 17.20 3.16
CA TYR A 227 3.15 15.92 3.83
C TYR A 227 4.53 15.80 4.45
N TRP A 228 4.61 14.92 5.43
CA TRP A 228 5.85 14.42 6.00
C TRP A 228 5.69 12.95 6.38
N TYR A 229 6.73 12.14 6.14
CA TYR A 229 6.76 10.75 6.56
C TYR A 229 8.15 10.33 7.03
N ARG A 230 8.18 9.29 7.83
CA ARG A 230 9.40 8.62 8.26
C ARG A 230 9.15 7.13 8.42
N ASN A 231 10.01 6.34 7.79
CA ASN A 231 10.11 4.90 7.94
C ASN A 231 11.38 4.57 8.73
N LYS A 232 11.31 3.55 9.57
CA LYS A 232 12.44 2.95 10.25
C LYS A 232 12.24 1.43 10.22
N LEU A 233 13.11 0.73 9.51
CA LEU A 233 13.14 -0.71 9.42
C LEU A 233 14.44 -1.22 10.03
N GLU A 234 14.34 -2.16 10.96
CA GLU A 234 15.47 -2.81 11.63
C GLU A 234 15.25 -4.31 11.53
N MET A 235 16.17 -5.03 10.91
CA MET A 235 16.03 -6.43 10.56
C MET A 235 17.29 -7.20 10.92
N GLY A 236 17.10 -8.27 11.69
CA GLY A 236 18.14 -9.31 11.84
C GLY A 236 18.17 -10.16 10.58
N GLU A 237 19.35 -10.34 10.04
CA GLU A 237 19.59 -11.10 8.81
C GLU A 237 20.29 -12.42 9.16
N ASN A 238 19.58 -13.53 9.02
CA ASN A 238 20.14 -14.82 9.37
C ASN A 238 20.73 -15.60 8.19
N GLY A 239 20.57 -15.11 6.94
CA GLY A 239 21.07 -15.78 5.75
C GLY A 239 20.39 -17.12 5.43
N GLY A 240 19.24 -17.42 6.06
CA GLY A 240 18.54 -18.70 5.97
C GLY A 240 19.11 -19.79 6.91
N ILE A 241 18.41 -20.92 7.01
CA ILE A 241 18.87 -22.09 7.76
C ILE A 241 19.97 -22.83 7.00
N VAL A 242 20.93 -23.40 7.73
CA VAL A 242 22.11 -24.08 7.14
C VAL A 242 21.71 -25.38 6.44
N ASN A 243 20.75 -26.11 6.99
CA ASN A 243 20.31 -27.40 6.47
C ASN A 243 18.79 -27.51 6.54
N ASP A 244 18.14 -27.51 5.38
CA ASP A 244 16.69 -27.58 5.23
C ASP A 244 16.10 -28.89 5.80
N GLN A 245 16.86 -29.99 5.79
CA GLN A 245 16.39 -31.26 6.33
C GLN A 245 16.14 -31.21 7.85
N ASN A 246 16.86 -30.37 8.59
CA ASN A 246 16.63 -30.21 10.03
C ASN A 246 15.23 -29.64 10.31
N TYR A 247 14.74 -28.78 9.45
CA TYR A 247 13.37 -28.24 9.53
C TYR A 247 12.34 -29.24 8.99
N ILE A 248 12.60 -29.83 7.80
CA ILE A 248 11.67 -30.76 7.13
C ILE A 248 11.39 -31.98 7.99
N SER A 249 12.41 -32.54 8.62
CA SER A 249 12.28 -33.73 9.49
C SER A 249 11.75 -33.41 10.88
N HIS A 250 11.56 -32.11 11.21
CA HIS A 250 11.06 -31.63 12.49
C HIS A 250 11.79 -32.29 13.68
N THR A 251 13.12 -32.38 13.59
CA THR A 251 13.95 -33.01 14.62
C THR A 251 14.02 -32.18 15.89
N GLU A 252 13.88 -30.86 15.75
CA GLU A 252 13.89 -29.92 16.85
C GLU A 252 12.49 -29.35 17.07
N SER A 253 12.02 -29.33 18.30
CA SER A 253 10.73 -28.76 18.68
C SER A 253 10.78 -27.22 18.76
N ASP A 254 11.98 -26.64 18.91
CA ASP A 254 12.23 -25.20 18.96
C ASP A 254 13.11 -24.80 17.79
N ASN A 255 12.54 -24.06 16.83
CA ASN A 255 13.26 -23.62 15.64
C ASN A 255 14.40 -22.63 15.95
N SER A 256 14.42 -22.02 17.13
CA SER A 256 15.52 -21.12 17.53
C SER A 256 16.86 -21.84 17.73
N VAL A 257 16.88 -23.17 17.87
CA VAL A 257 18.10 -23.97 17.97
C VAL A 257 18.64 -24.40 16.60
N ILE A 258 17.84 -24.33 15.55
CA ILE A 258 18.28 -24.63 14.17
C ILE A 258 19.38 -23.65 13.77
N SER A 259 20.48 -24.19 13.27
CA SER A 259 21.63 -23.37 12.84
C SER A 259 21.29 -22.52 11.62
N VAL A 260 21.68 -21.26 11.66
CA VAL A 260 21.52 -20.28 10.59
C VAL A 260 22.86 -19.82 10.06
N ASN A 261 22.89 -19.34 8.81
CA ASN A 261 24.13 -18.97 8.13
C ASN A 261 24.79 -17.72 8.75
N LEU A 262 24.00 -16.73 9.18
CA LEU A 262 24.46 -15.47 9.75
C LEU A 262 23.88 -15.25 11.14
N ASN A 263 24.75 -15.10 12.14
CA ASN A 263 24.31 -14.96 13.53
C ASN A 263 24.25 -13.50 14.03
N ASN A 264 24.95 -12.57 13.36
CA ASN A 264 25.17 -11.22 13.86
C ASN A 264 25.06 -10.17 12.74
N ALA A 265 24.36 -10.48 11.66
CA ALA A 265 24.13 -9.55 10.58
C ALA A 265 22.80 -8.77 10.77
N THR A 266 22.80 -7.50 10.46
CA THR A 266 21.62 -6.63 10.59
C THR A 266 21.53 -5.66 9.42
N ASN A 267 20.32 -5.46 8.90
CA ASN A 267 19.98 -4.39 8.01
C ASN A 267 19.16 -3.33 8.76
N PHE A 268 19.48 -2.07 8.50
CA PHE A 268 18.78 -0.94 9.07
C PHE A 268 18.51 0.13 8.00
N ILE A 269 17.25 0.45 7.80
CA ILE A 269 16.80 1.39 6.78
C ILE A 269 16.02 2.52 7.45
N VAL A 270 16.44 3.77 7.20
CA VAL A 270 15.69 4.96 7.58
C VAL A 270 15.38 5.76 6.32
N SER A 271 14.11 5.93 6.03
CA SER A 271 13.65 6.77 4.92
C SER A 271 12.73 7.85 5.46
N SER A 272 12.99 9.10 5.12
CA SER A 272 12.13 10.22 5.49
C SER A 272 11.96 11.18 4.34
N GLY A 273 10.76 11.68 4.19
CA GLY A 273 10.43 12.66 3.15
C GLY A 273 9.52 13.75 3.67
N VAL A 274 9.69 14.95 3.14
CA VAL A 274 8.81 16.08 3.32
C VAL A 274 8.56 16.72 1.96
N GLY A 275 7.34 17.17 1.74
CA GLY A 275 7.03 17.84 0.49
C GLY A 275 5.67 18.50 0.49
N PHE A 276 5.40 19.18 -0.59
CA PHE A 276 4.09 19.77 -0.85
C PHE A 276 3.79 19.81 -2.36
N GLU A 277 2.53 19.80 -2.67
CA GLU A 277 1.99 20.16 -3.98
C GLU A 277 1.05 21.35 -3.80
N GLN A 278 1.19 22.36 -4.64
CA GLN A 278 0.31 23.52 -4.65
C GLN A 278 -0.18 23.81 -6.05
N PHE A 279 -1.38 24.34 -6.15
CA PHE A 279 -1.93 24.78 -7.44
C PHE A 279 -2.48 26.19 -7.37
N PHE A 280 -2.47 26.84 -8.52
CA PHE A 280 -3.08 28.15 -8.74
C PHE A 280 -3.91 28.12 -10.01
N ASN A 281 -5.20 28.39 -9.89
CA ASN A 281 -6.11 28.52 -11.03
C ASN A 281 -5.92 29.88 -11.71
N LEU A 282 -5.65 29.87 -13.02
CA LEU A 282 -5.23 31.07 -13.76
C LEU A 282 -6.32 32.11 -13.90
N LEU A 283 -7.58 31.72 -14.00
CA LEU A 283 -8.71 32.62 -14.04
C LEU A 283 -9.44 32.69 -12.70
N PRO A 284 -9.90 33.89 -12.29
CA PRO A 284 -10.73 34.01 -11.10
C PRO A 284 -12.10 33.35 -11.34
N HIS A 285 -12.62 32.70 -10.31
CA HIS A 285 -13.97 32.15 -10.37
C HIS A 285 -15.00 33.29 -10.36
N LYS A 286 -15.86 33.34 -11.39
CA LYS A 286 -16.99 34.26 -11.47
C LYS A 286 -18.27 33.49 -11.09
N GLY A 287 -18.69 33.54 -9.84
CA GLY A 287 -19.94 32.90 -9.36
C GLY A 287 -19.92 32.62 -7.86
N LYS A 288 -21.08 32.47 -7.26
CA LYS A 288 -21.20 31.95 -5.90
C LYS A 288 -20.70 30.48 -5.89
N ILE A 289 -19.69 30.21 -5.08
CA ILE A 289 -19.17 28.86 -4.87
C ILE A 289 -20.12 28.23 -3.85
N GLU A 290 -20.93 27.29 -4.30
CA GLU A 290 -21.52 26.35 -3.39
C GLU A 290 -20.40 25.43 -2.90
N VAL A 291 -20.03 25.56 -1.62
CA VAL A 291 -19.19 24.59 -0.92
C VAL A 291 -19.89 23.23 -1.13
N PRO A 292 -19.17 22.14 -1.52
CA PRO A 292 -19.80 20.84 -1.59
C PRO A 292 -20.40 20.56 -0.21
N SER A 293 -21.71 20.69 -0.11
CA SER A 293 -22.41 20.17 1.04
C SER A 293 -22.10 18.67 1.08
N PRO A 294 -21.87 18.06 2.25
CA PRO A 294 -21.81 16.62 2.34
C PRO A 294 -23.04 16.10 1.60
N PRO A 295 -22.91 14.99 0.85
CA PRO A 295 -24.01 14.46 0.06
C PRO A 295 -25.23 14.35 0.97
N THR A 296 -26.24 15.15 0.66
CA THR A 296 -27.53 15.02 1.34
C THR A 296 -28.05 13.63 0.99
N LEU A 297 -28.69 13.00 1.95
CA LEU A 297 -29.17 11.62 1.87
C LEU A 297 -30.03 11.36 0.61
N ASP A 298 -30.57 12.41 0.00
CA ASP A 298 -31.47 12.35 -1.16
C ASP A 298 -30.77 12.16 -2.51
N SER A 299 -29.46 12.39 -2.60
CA SER A 299 -28.71 12.20 -3.86
C SER A 299 -28.09 10.80 -4.01
N ILE A 300 -28.17 9.95 -2.98
CA ILE A 300 -27.60 8.59 -2.99
C ILE A 300 -28.63 7.52 -3.38
N THR A 301 -29.91 7.87 -3.52
CA THR A 301 -31.01 6.91 -3.61
C THR A 301 -31.29 6.34 -5.00
N ALA A 302 -30.60 6.75 -6.07
CA ALA A 302 -31.01 6.30 -7.40
C ALA A 302 -30.24 5.12 -7.99
N ASP A 303 -28.97 4.85 -7.58
CA ASP A 303 -28.13 3.89 -8.34
C ASP A 303 -27.47 2.76 -7.56
N THR A 304 -27.75 2.56 -6.27
CA THR A 304 -27.05 1.52 -5.49
C THR A 304 -27.96 0.55 -4.72
N LEU A 305 -29.27 0.61 -4.87
CA LEU A 305 -30.20 -0.31 -4.19
C LEU A 305 -31.04 -1.09 -5.22
N LEU A 306 -30.45 -2.09 -5.84
CA LEU A 306 -31.16 -3.28 -6.29
C LEU A 306 -30.82 -4.41 -5.33
N ILE A 307 -31.39 -4.38 -4.15
CA ILE A 307 -31.68 -5.58 -3.36
C ILE A 307 -33.19 -5.64 -3.25
N ASN A 308 -33.77 -6.49 -4.08
CA ASN A 308 -35.12 -7.01 -3.87
C ASN A 308 -35.19 -7.68 -2.51
N ASP A 309 -36.09 -7.29 -1.68
CA ASP A 309 -37.22 -8.06 -1.17
C ASP A 309 -37.83 -7.38 0.06
N THR A 310 -39.14 -7.33 0.02
CA THR A 310 -40.07 -7.05 1.12
C THR A 310 -40.38 -5.57 1.37
N ILE A 311 -41.18 -4.98 0.48
CA ILE A 311 -42.17 -3.97 0.90
C ILE A 311 -43.52 -4.48 0.49
N SER A 312 -44.20 -5.13 1.46
CA SER A 312 -45.63 -5.18 1.48
C SER A 312 -46.10 -4.48 2.77
N LEU A 313 -47.11 -3.65 2.61
CA LEU A 313 -47.96 -3.02 3.65
C LEU A 313 -47.39 -1.77 4.35
N ILE A 314 -47.68 -0.61 3.81
CA ILE A 314 -48.42 0.45 4.46
C ILE A 314 -48.99 1.35 3.36
N ASN A 315 -50.17 1.00 2.85
CA ASN A 315 -51.18 1.94 2.39
C ASN A 315 -51.98 2.30 3.64
N ASP A 316 -51.98 3.57 3.99
CA ASP A 316 -53.16 4.35 4.28
C ASP A 316 -52.77 5.72 4.87
N THR A 317 -53.44 6.72 4.32
CA THR A 317 -53.65 8.08 4.83
C THR A 317 -52.47 9.05 4.83
N LEU A 318 -52.37 9.81 3.75
CA LEU A 318 -52.25 11.26 3.81
C LEU A 318 -52.77 11.89 2.50
N SER A 319 -53.99 12.26 2.52
CA SER A 319 -54.65 13.10 1.52
C SER A 319 -54.28 14.56 1.73
N LEU A 320 -53.98 15.25 0.59
CA LEU A 320 -54.26 16.64 0.29
C LEU A 320 -53.55 17.75 1.08
N VAL A 321 -52.52 18.35 0.48
CA VAL A 321 -52.62 19.77 0.11
C VAL A 321 -51.88 19.95 -1.24
N SER A 322 -52.68 20.18 -2.24
CA SER A 322 -52.25 20.65 -3.59
C SER A 322 -52.16 22.17 -3.51
N ASP A 323 -50.92 22.68 -3.56
CA ASP A 323 -50.70 24.05 -4.05
C ASP A 323 -49.68 23.95 -5.22
N THR A 324 -50.31 23.98 -6.37
CA THR A 324 -49.66 24.12 -7.68
C THR A 324 -49.04 25.53 -7.82
N LEU A 325 -47.73 25.61 -7.62
CA LEU A 325 -46.94 26.66 -8.23
C LEU A 325 -46.32 26.08 -9.51
N PRO A 326 -46.40 26.78 -10.66
CA PRO A 326 -45.82 26.31 -11.90
C PRO A 326 -44.30 26.35 -11.78
N LEU A 327 -43.69 25.17 -11.76
CA LEU A 327 -42.26 25.00 -11.97
C LEU A 327 -41.95 25.38 -13.43
N GLU A 328 -41.48 26.62 -13.63
CA GLU A 328 -40.78 26.94 -14.88
C GLU A 328 -39.61 25.99 -15.07
N PRO A 329 -39.45 25.36 -16.25
CA PRO A 329 -38.29 24.55 -16.51
C PRO A 329 -37.07 25.48 -16.54
N GLN A 330 -36.25 25.44 -15.49
CA GLN A 330 -34.95 26.10 -15.53
C GLN A 330 -34.12 25.36 -16.57
N THR A 331 -34.11 25.90 -17.78
CA THR A 331 -33.14 25.58 -18.81
C THR A 331 -31.78 25.98 -18.26
N GLU A 332 -31.05 25.06 -17.67
CA GLU A 332 -29.62 25.23 -17.40
C GLU A 332 -28.89 25.46 -18.73
N THR A 333 -28.70 26.70 -19.09
CA THR A 333 -27.77 27.07 -20.16
C THR A 333 -26.38 26.65 -19.68
N ARG A 334 -25.93 25.47 -20.12
CA ARG A 334 -24.54 25.00 -19.98
C ARG A 334 -23.64 25.91 -20.80
N THR A 335 -23.28 27.05 -20.25
CA THR A 335 -22.17 27.84 -20.79
C THR A 335 -20.91 27.02 -20.59
N ARG A 336 -20.34 26.47 -21.66
CA ARG A 336 -18.99 25.90 -21.68
C ARG A 336 -18.04 27.02 -21.27
N LYS A 337 -17.69 27.10 -20.00
CA LYS A 337 -16.71 28.06 -19.52
C LYS A 337 -15.34 27.57 -19.97
N PHE A 338 -14.71 28.31 -20.88
CA PHE A 338 -13.31 28.10 -21.24
C PHE A 338 -12.47 28.34 -19.98
N THR A 339 -11.59 27.40 -19.63
CA THR A 339 -10.63 27.54 -18.54
C THR A 339 -9.23 27.69 -19.13
N LEU A 340 -8.43 28.62 -18.59
CA LEU A 340 -6.98 28.68 -18.87
C LEU A 340 -6.21 27.60 -18.09
N GLY A 341 -6.92 26.76 -17.30
CA GLY A 341 -6.31 25.72 -16.51
C GLY A 341 -5.68 26.23 -15.21
N ARG A 342 -4.78 25.44 -14.69
CA ARG A 342 -4.05 25.74 -13.46
C ARG A 342 -2.56 25.45 -13.63
N ILE A 343 -1.75 26.14 -12.84
CA ILE A 343 -0.35 25.83 -12.64
C ILE A 343 -0.22 25.06 -11.32
N CYS A 344 0.46 23.93 -11.36
CA CYS A 344 0.79 23.12 -10.19
C CYS A 344 2.30 23.14 -9.99
N HIS A 345 2.74 23.35 -8.76
CA HIS A 345 4.14 23.25 -8.37
C HIS A 345 4.25 22.23 -7.26
N SER A 346 5.17 21.28 -7.38
CA SER A 346 5.49 20.33 -6.31
C SER A 346 6.96 20.43 -5.92
N PHE A 347 7.19 20.26 -4.65
CA PHE A 347 8.51 20.18 -4.04
C PHE A 347 8.56 18.96 -3.15
N SER A 348 9.66 18.20 -3.20
CA SER A 348 9.93 17.15 -2.23
C SER A 348 11.41 17.10 -1.86
N TYR A 349 11.66 16.78 -0.59
CA TYR A 349 12.96 16.46 -0.05
C TYR A 349 12.93 15.05 0.55
N LEU A 350 13.84 14.21 0.11
CA LEU A 350 14.00 12.83 0.56
C LEU A 350 15.37 12.65 1.21
N ASN A 351 15.42 11.89 2.31
CA ASN A 351 16.65 11.50 2.98
C ASN A 351 16.57 10.02 3.38
N ASN A 352 17.33 9.19 2.66
CA ASN A 352 17.43 7.75 2.86
C ASN A 352 18.79 7.39 3.44
N LYS A 353 18.79 6.49 4.41
CA LYS A 353 19.97 5.93 5.04
C LYS A 353 19.83 4.42 5.10
N LEU A 354 20.79 3.73 4.53
CA LEU A 354 20.85 2.28 4.45
C LEU A 354 22.13 1.83 5.16
N TYR A 355 21.98 0.92 6.12
CA TYR A 355 23.11 0.36 6.86
C TYR A 355 23.04 -1.15 6.80
N TYR A 356 24.16 -1.79 6.49
CA TYR A 356 24.38 -3.20 6.71
C TYR A 356 25.54 -3.37 7.70
N ASN A 357 25.29 -4.05 8.78
CA ASN A 357 26.30 -4.28 9.82
C ASN A 357 26.36 -5.77 10.13
N GLU A 358 27.59 -6.26 10.27
CA GLU A 358 27.86 -7.63 10.66
C GLU A 358 29.08 -7.67 11.58
N THR A 359 28.95 -8.28 12.75
CA THR A 359 30.06 -8.56 13.64
C THR A 359 30.45 -10.02 13.48
N SER A 360 31.73 -10.30 13.22
CA SER A 360 32.21 -11.63 12.87
C SER A 360 31.56 -12.17 11.58
N PRO A 361 31.90 -11.59 10.41
CA PRO A 361 31.32 -11.98 9.13
C PRO A 361 31.35 -13.49 8.90
N GLY A 362 30.22 -14.02 8.37
CA GLY A 362 30.06 -15.45 8.08
C GLY A 362 30.96 -15.89 6.92
N VAL A 363 32.22 -16.21 7.19
CA VAL A 363 33.20 -16.56 6.16
C VAL A 363 32.69 -17.66 5.24
N THR A 364 32.06 -18.68 5.81
CA THR A 364 31.54 -19.83 5.05
C THR A 364 30.39 -19.44 4.12
N PHE A 365 29.51 -18.55 4.55
CA PHE A 365 28.35 -18.12 3.77
C PHE A 365 28.76 -17.30 2.54
N TYR A 366 29.73 -16.37 2.71
CA TYR A 366 30.17 -15.51 1.63
C TYR A 366 31.28 -16.11 0.76
N GLN A 367 31.90 -17.22 1.17
CA GLN A 367 33.04 -17.81 0.47
C GLN A 367 32.78 -18.15 -1.01
N SER A 368 31.52 -18.48 -1.34
CA SER A 368 31.12 -18.82 -2.71
C SER A 368 30.90 -17.60 -3.60
N TYR A 369 30.79 -16.40 -3.02
CA TYR A 369 30.36 -15.21 -3.75
C TYR A 369 31.48 -14.21 -4.00
N ASP A 370 32.36 -13.97 -3.04
CA ASP A 370 33.49 -13.06 -3.23
C ASP A 370 34.55 -13.19 -2.13
N THR A 371 35.60 -12.40 -2.26
CA THR A 371 36.67 -12.31 -1.30
C THR A 371 36.24 -11.47 -0.11
N LEU A 372 36.20 -12.06 1.06
CA LEU A 372 35.98 -11.36 2.32
C LEU A 372 37.25 -10.54 2.65
N LEU A 373 37.14 -9.23 2.64
CA LEU A 373 38.28 -8.31 2.86
C LEU A 373 38.56 -8.09 4.34
N ASN A 374 37.50 -8.04 5.16
CA ASN A 374 37.60 -7.88 6.60
C ASN A 374 36.82 -8.99 7.31
N THR A 375 37.52 -9.85 8.04
CA THR A 375 36.95 -10.99 8.77
C THR A 375 36.42 -10.62 10.14
N VAL A 376 36.63 -9.39 10.62
CA VAL A 376 36.27 -8.96 11.96
C VAL A 376 34.92 -8.23 11.97
N LYS A 377 34.67 -7.37 10.98
CA LYS A 377 33.48 -6.54 10.95
C LYS A 377 33.15 -6.08 9.55
N THR A 378 31.86 -6.04 9.23
CA THR A 378 31.32 -5.35 8.05
C THR A 378 30.47 -4.17 8.51
N THR A 379 30.62 -3.02 7.88
CA THR A 379 29.74 -1.85 8.10
C THR A 379 29.66 -1.07 6.79
N ASP A 380 28.59 -1.29 6.04
CA ASP A 380 28.33 -0.59 4.80
C ASP A 380 27.23 0.44 5.03
N THR A 381 27.45 1.67 4.58
CA THR A 381 26.50 2.76 4.76
C THR A 381 26.28 3.51 3.47
N THR A 382 25.02 3.61 3.06
CA THR A 382 24.62 4.43 1.91
C THR A 382 23.68 5.53 2.36
N LEU A 383 24.03 6.78 2.04
CA LEU A 383 23.22 7.97 2.32
C LEU A 383 22.77 8.59 1.00
N VAL A 384 21.47 8.79 0.85
CA VAL A 384 20.90 9.43 -0.34
C VAL A 384 20.02 10.58 0.08
N ARG A 385 20.26 11.74 -0.51
CA ARG A 385 19.41 12.93 -0.37
C ARG A 385 18.94 13.34 -1.76
N ALA A 386 17.67 13.62 -1.86
CA ALA A 386 17.07 14.09 -3.10
C ALA A 386 16.24 15.35 -2.85
N ILE A 387 16.39 16.34 -3.73
CA ILE A 387 15.51 17.49 -3.83
C ILE A 387 14.87 17.42 -5.21
N ARG A 388 13.53 17.41 -5.25
CA ARG A 388 12.79 17.40 -6.50
C ARG A 388 11.85 18.60 -6.55
N ASN A 389 11.83 19.27 -7.69
CA ASN A 389 10.90 20.35 -7.99
C ASN A 389 10.20 20.02 -9.31
N SER A 390 8.90 20.20 -9.39
CA SER A 390 8.20 20.13 -10.67
C SER A 390 7.23 21.25 -10.83
N LEU A 391 7.12 21.73 -12.07
CA LEU A 391 6.15 22.72 -12.49
C LEU A 391 5.31 22.11 -13.61
N LYS A 392 4.01 22.06 -13.41
CA LYS A 392 3.05 21.46 -14.33
C LYS A 392 1.90 22.42 -14.61
N TRP A 393 1.57 22.58 -15.87
CA TRP A 393 0.30 23.17 -16.27
C TRP A 393 -0.70 22.05 -16.58
N ASN A 394 -1.97 22.24 -16.24
CA ASN A 394 -3.03 21.33 -16.65
C ASN A 394 -4.33 22.10 -16.99
N SER A 395 -5.19 21.44 -17.76
CA SER A 395 -6.44 22.00 -18.26
C SER A 395 -7.57 22.05 -17.23
N LEU A 396 -7.35 21.55 -15.99
CA LEU A 396 -8.32 21.71 -14.92
C LEU A 396 -8.44 23.19 -14.53
N GLY A 397 -9.64 23.60 -14.18
CA GLY A 397 -9.92 24.93 -13.66
C GLY A 397 -10.76 24.82 -12.39
N TYR A 398 -11.81 25.63 -12.32
CA TYR A 398 -12.79 25.59 -11.24
C TYR A 398 -13.84 24.48 -11.44
N GLN A 399 -13.41 23.25 -11.67
CA GLN A 399 -14.33 22.14 -11.83
C GLN A 399 -14.82 21.66 -10.49
N LYS A 400 -16.11 21.29 -10.41
CA LYS A 400 -16.68 20.67 -9.24
C LYS A 400 -16.18 19.21 -9.17
N TYR A 401 -16.04 18.72 -7.98
CA TYR A 401 -15.89 17.30 -7.70
C TYR A 401 -17.03 16.50 -8.38
N ASN A 402 -16.70 15.44 -9.11
CA ASN A 402 -17.62 14.64 -9.94
C ASN A 402 -18.16 15.30 -11.22
N ASP A 403 -17.64 16.45 -11.66
CA ASP A 403 -17.97 16.94 -12.99
C ASP A 403 -17.44 15.97 -14.06
N ASP A 404 -18.26 15.68 -15.06
CA ASP A 404 -17.81 14.96 -16.26
C ASP A 404 -16.71 15.78 -16.94
N ILE A 405 -15.46 15.32 -16.87
CA ILE A 405 -14.32 15.93 -17.54
C ILE A 405 -14.16 15.26 -18.91
N PRO A 406 -14.64 15.87 -20.00
CA PRO A 406 -14.53 15.24 -21.31
C PRO A 406 -13.09 15.19 -21.83
N PHE A 407 -12.27 16.13 -21.38
CA PHE A 407 -10.89 16.29 -21.84
C PHE A 407 -10.02 16.83 -20.72
N PHE A 408 -8.89 16.19 -20.48
CA PHE A 408 -7.84 16.65 -19.59
C PHE A 408 -6.50 16.56 -20.29
N LEU A 409 -5.73 17.64 -20.24
CA LEU A 409 -4.38 17.75 -20.79
C LEU A 409 -3.48 18.32 -19.72
N TYR A 410 -2.25 17.82 -19.64
CA TYR A 410 -1.21 18.43 -18.83
C TYR A 410 0.16 18.32 -19.50
N ALA A 411 1.03 19.25 -19.15
CA ALA A 411 2.44 19.26 -19.51
C ALA A 411 3.26 19.84 -18.35
N GLY A 412 4.42 19.33 -18.14
CA GLY A 412 5.25 19.74 -17.02
C GLY A 412 6.73 19.47 -17.22
N VAL A 413 7.52 20.08 -16.36
CA VAL A 413 8.96 19.87 -16.23
C VAL A 413 9.28 19.53 -14.79
N ALA A 414 10.23 18.65 -14.58
CA ALA A 414 10.69 18.28 -13.25
C ALA A 414 12.22 18.31 -13.20
N HIS A 415 12.75 18.90 -12.13
CA HIS A 415 14.18 18.94 -11.85
C HIS A 415 14.45 18.17 -10.57
N GLY A 416 15.44 17.27 -10.61
CA GLY A 416 15.95 16.50 -9.50
C GLY A 416 17.43 16.82 -9.23
N PHE A 417 17.74 17.10 -7.97
CA PHE A 417 19.10 17.14 -7.45
C PHE A 417 19.29 16.01 -6.45
N TYR A 418 20.30 15.17 -6.69
CA TYR A 418 20.56 13.97 -5.92
C TYR A 418 21.99 14.01 -5.39
N SER A 419 22.15 13.70 -4.11
CA SER A 419 23.45 13.53 -3.47
C SER A 419 23.51 12.13 -2.87
N LEU A 420 24.46 11.34 -3.36
CA LEU A 420 24.70 10.00 -2.89
C LEU A 420 26.08 9.94 -2.25
N LYS A 421 26.17 9.30 -1.08
CA LYS A 421 27.42 8.98 -0.40
C LYS A 421 27.37 7.54 0.06
N HIS A 422 28.38 6.80 -0.31
CA HIS A 422 28.57 5.44 0.11
C HIS A 422 29.88 5.32 0.88
N TYR A 423 29.81 4.69 2.03
CA TYR A 423 30.93 4.49 2.96
C TYR A 423 31.17 2.99 3.10
N ASP A 424 32.40 2.56 2.83
CA ASP A 424 32.91 1.26 3.21
C ASP A 424 33.84 1.45 4.42
N TYR A 425 33.62 0.68 5.46
CA TYR A 425 34.36 0.83 6.70
C TYR A 425 35.80 0.33 6.64
N LEU A 426 36.22 -0.33 5.57
CA LEU A 426 37.59 -0.84 5.43
C LEU A 426 38.64 0.26 5.50
N GLU A 427 38.30 1.47 5.06
CA GLU A 427 39.24 2.61 4.99
C GLU A 427 38.83 3.79 5.86
N GLY A 428 37.68 3.73 6.56
CA GLY A 428 37.18 4.81 7.41
C GLY A 428 36.78 6.08 6.68
N GLU A 429 36.85 6.09 5.34
CA GLU A 429 36.57 7.23 4.48
C GLU A 429 35.35 7.00 3.59
N THR A 430 34.83 8.08 3.01
CA THR A 430 33.79 8.02 1.99
C THR A 430 34.38 7.40 0.72
N VAL A 431 34.01 6.15 0.40
CA VAL A 431 34.52 5.46 -0.77
C VAL A 431 33.98 6.07 -2.06
N LEU A 432 32.73 6.53 -2.02
CA LEU A 432 32.08 7.14 -3.17
C LEU A 432 31.20 8.31 -2.74
N SER A 433 31.41 9.47 -3.36
CA SER A 433 30.52 10.64 -3.22
C SER A 433 30.16 11.17 -4.60
N ARG A 434 28.89 11.19 -4.95
CA ARG A 434 28.40 11.65 -6.25
C ARG A 434 27.22 12.58 -6.07
N THR A 435 27.13 13.55 -6.97
CA THR A 435 25.94 14.42 -7.09
C THR A 435 25.45 14.35 -8.53
N TYR A 436 24.16 14.25 -8.68
CA TYR A 436 23.50 14.17 -9.97
C TYR A 436 22.45 15.25 -10.10
N ASN A 437 22.37 15.84 -11.28
CA ASN A 437 21.27 16.70 -11.70
C ASN A 437 20.51 15.99 -12.81
N GLN A 438 19.20 16.15 -12.82
CA GLN A 438 18.34 15.55 -13.83
C GLN A 438 17.22 16.52 -14.14
N LEU A 439 16.92 16.67 -15.42
CA LEU A 439 15.74 17.39 -15.88
C LEU A 439 14.88 16.42 -16.70
N SER A 440 13.62 16.30 -16.36
CA SER A 440 12.64 15.54 -17.13
C SER A 440 11.48 16.42 -17.59
N VAL A 441 10.89 16.04 -18.72
CA VAL A 441 9.63 16.61 -19.23
C VAL A 441 8.56 15.53 -19.16
N ASN A 442 7.36 15.90 -18.77
CA ASN A 442 6.23 14.99 -18.73
C ASN A 442 4.96 15.62 -19.30
N GLY A 443 4.08 14.79 -19.78
CA GLY A 443 2.81 15.24 -20.32
C GLY A 443 1.81 14.10 -20.42
N GLY A 444 0.55 14.45 -20.56
CA GLY A 444 -0.46 13.43 -20.75
C GLY A 444 -1.82 13.99 -21.09
N ILE A 445 -2.68 13.09 -21.55
CA ILE A 445 -4.01 13.38 -22.04
C ILE A 445 -5.01 12.35 -21.51
N ILE A 446 -6.20 12.80 -21.16
CA ILE A 446 -7.35 11.96 -20.90
C ILE A 446 -8.50 12.48 -21.75
N VAL A 447 -9.10 11.60 -22.53
CA VAL A 447 -10.26 11.93 -23.39
C VAL A 447 -11.38 10.94 -23.09
N ASN A 448 -12.55 11.45 -22.70
CA ASN A 448 -13.76 10.67 -22.52
C ASN A 448 -14.66 10.88 -23.74
N LEU A 449 -14.73 9.87 -24.62
CA LEU A 449 -15.52 9.91 -25.85
C LEU A 449 -16.86 9.19 -25.64
N PHE A 450 -17.96 9.83 -26.04
CA PHE A 450 -19.31 9.23 -26.07
C PHE A 450 -19.77 8.57 -24.76
N LYS A 451 -19.21 8.96 -23.60
CA LYS A 451 -19.46 8.34 -22.27
C LYS A 451 -19.13 6.84 -22.19
N SER A 452 -18.73 6.23 -23.28
CA SER A 452 -18.44 4.79 -23.35
C SER A 452 -16.96 4.47 -23.50
N THR A 453 -16.16 5.43 -23.94
CA THR A 453 -14.73 5.22 -24.24
C THR A 453 -13.89 6.23 -23.51
N ARG A 454 -12.88 5.75 -22.78
CA ARG A 454 -11.85 6.58 -22.14
C ARG A 454 -10.49 6.23 -22.71
N ILE A 455 -9.78 7.23 -23.22
CA ILE A 455 -8.42 7.12 -23.71
C ILE A 455 -7.53 7.92 -22.76
N THR A 456 -6.47 7.31 -22.27
CA THR A 456 -5.47 7.95 -21.41
C THR A 456 -4.10 7.75 -22.02
N GLY A 457 -3.34 8.81 -22.13
CA GLY A 457 -1.92 8.78 -22.52
C GLY A 457 -1.09 9.54 -21.51
N HIS A 458 0.08 9.03 -21.19
CA HIS A 458 1.08 9.64 -20.32
C HIS A 458 2.45 9.40 -20.89
N GLY A 459 3.33 10.39 -20.83
CA GLY A 459 4.73 10.24 -21.21
C GLY A 459 5.63 11.07 -20.29
N GLU A 460 6.78 10.52 -19.98
CA GLU A 460 7.88 11.19 -19.28
C GLU A 460 9.19 10.87 -19.99
N LEU A 461 10.08 11.85 -20.13
CA LEU A 461 11.38 11.72 -20.76
C LEU A 461 12.41 12.49 -19.95
N VAL A 462 13.52 11.84 -19.61
CA VAL A 462 14.73 12.49 -19.07
C VAL A 462 15.49 13.16 -20.18
N THR A 463 15.51 14.49 -20.17
CA THR A 463 16.06 15.31 -21.26
C THR A 463 17.49 15.77 -21.01
N LEU A 464 17.89 15.93 -19.75
CA LEU A 464 19.24 16.40 -19.39
C LEU A 464 19.72 15.71 -18.09
N GLY A 465 21.01 15.50 -18.00
CA GLY A 465 21.69 15.07 -16.80
C GLY A 465 21.81 13.54 -16.67
N TYR A 466 21.77 13.04 -15.45
CA TYR A 466 21.93 11.61 -15.16
C TYR A 466 20.81 10.79 -15.81
N GLN A 467 21.17 9.69 -16.46
CA GLN A 467 20.27 8.79 -17.19
C GLN A 467 19.46 9.50 -18.31
N ILE A 468 20.10 10.42 -19.03
CA ILE A 468 19.50 11.08 -20.18
C ILE A 468 19.03 10.06 -21.23
N GLY A 469 17.82 10.28 -21.77
CA GLY A 469 17.22 9.39 -22.75
C GLY A 469 16.34 8.28 -22.16
N ASP A 470 16.25 8.16 -20.83
CA ASP A 470 15.23 7.33 -20.20
C ASP A 470 13.84 7.90 -20.44
N PHE A 471 12.91 7.02 -20.78
CA PHE A 471 11.51 7.44 -20.97
C PHE A 471 10.52 6.37 -20.53
N ASP A 472 9.30 6.81 -20.21
CA ASP A 472 8.16 5.96 -19.87
C ASP A 472 6.91 6.51 -20.58
N ILE A 473 6.36 5.75 -21.51
CA ILE A 473 5.16 6.11 -22.29
C ILE A 473 4.09 5.07 -22.02
N LYS A 474 2.95 5.53 -21.49
CA LYS A 474 1.79 4.69 -21.16
C LYS A 474 0.58 5.12 -21.97
N GLY A 475 -0.12 4.14 -22.52
CA GLY A 475 -1.40 4.33 -23.19
C GLY A 475 -2.44 3.40 -22.59
N GLN A 476 -3.64 3.88 -22.40
CA GLN A 476 -4.78 3.05 -21.98
C GLN A 476 -5.99 3.37 -22.84
N TRP A 477 -6.61 2.35 -23.39
CA TRP A 477 -7.92 2.42 -23.99
C TRP A 477 -8.88 1.61 -23.14
N LYS A 478 -9.92 2.26 -22.61
CA LYS A 478 -10.97 1.63 -21.80
C LYS A 478 -12.30 1.82 -22.50
N GLN A 479 -12.95 0.71 -22.85
CA GLN A 479 -14.26 0.65 -23.48
C GLN A 479 -15.29 0.11 -22.50
N PHE A 480 -16.29 0.92 -22.14
CA PHE A 480 -17.46 0.47 -21.39
C PHE A 480 -18.44 -0.21 -22.36
N ILE A 481 -18.97 -1.36 -21.96
CA ILE A 481 -19.85 -2.20 -22.77
C ILE A 481 -21.26 -2.16 -22.15
N GLY A 482 -22.22 -1.75 -22.96
CA GLY A 482 -23.61 -1.60 -22.53
C GLY A 482 -24.02 -0.16 -22.26
N THR A 483 -25.11 0.01 -21.54
CA THR A 483 -25.69 1.31 -21.17
C THR A 483 -25.72 1.46 -19.66
N THR A 484 -26.08 2.66 -19.16
CA THR A 484 -26.28 2.90 -17.70
C THR A 484 -27.28 1.92 -17.08
N ALA A 485 -28.30 1.49 -17.84
CA ALA A 485 -29.33 0.54 -17.39
C ALA A 485 -28.88 -0.94 -17.52
N LYS A 486 -28.01 -1.27 -18.50
CA LYS A 486 -27.50 -2.63 -18.75
C LYS A 486 -25.98 -2.57 -18.90
N ASN A 487 -25.28 -2.60 -17.78
CA ASN A 487 -23.82 -2.60 -17.73
C ASN A 487 -23.28 -4.02 -17.89
N TYR A 488 -22.59 -4.27 -19.00
CA TYR A 488 -21.93 -5.54 -19.29
C TYR A 488 -20.43 -5.51 -18.97
N GLY A 489 -19.94 -4.45 -18.31
CA GLY A 489 -18.55 -4.33 -17.89
C GLY A 489 -17.71 -3.41 -18.78
N SER A 490 -16.42 -3.59 -18.73
CA SER A 490 -15.46 -2.80 -19.52
C SER A 490 -14.28 -3.65 -19.99
N ALA A 491 -13.91 -3.49 -21.25
CA ALA A 491 -12.63 -3.93 -21.78
C ALA A 491 -11.60 -2.82 -21.63
N THR A 492 -10.40 -3.17 -21.19
CA THR A 492 -9.28 -2.23 -21.06
C THR A 492 -8.06 -2.82 -21.73
N PHE A 493 -7.43 -2.03 -22.59
CA PHE A 493 -6.15 -2.35 -23.21
C PHE A 493 -5.13 -1.32 -22.76
N ASP A 494 -4.09 -1.78 -22.06
CA ASP A 494 -2.95 -0.99 -21.60
C ASP A 494 -1.72 -1.32 -22.45
N ILE A 495 -0.98 -0.30 -22.83
CA ILE A 495 0.33 -0.40 -23.47
C ILE A 495 1.33 0.44 -22.69
N GLU A 496 2.50 -0.08 -22.43
CA GLU A 496 3.61 0.65 -21.80
C GLU A 496 4.90 0.37 -22.60
N LEU A 497 5.55 1.43 -23.01
CA LEU A 497 6.89 1.40 -23.59
C LEU A 497 7.81 2.22 -22.69
N LYS A 498 8.81 1.55 -22.12
CA LYS A 498 9.73 2.14 -21.15
C LYS A 498 11.17 1.81 -21.53
N ARG A 499 12.02 2.82 -21.56
CA ARG A 499 13.48 2.67 -21.62
C ARG A 499 14.04 3.16 -20.30
N GLN A 500 14.90 2.36 -19.69
CA GLN A 500 15.46 2.64 -18.38
C GLN A 500 16.90 2.20 -18.31
N SER A 501 17.78 3.11 -17.94
CA SER A 501 19.17 2.82 -17.60
C SER A 501 19.25 2.04 -16.30
N ALA A 502 20.34 1.31 -16.08
CA ALA A 502 20.61 0.63 -14.84
C ALA A 502 20.54 1.59 -13.65
N ASN A 503 20.06 1.13 -12.52
CA ASN A 503 20.07 1.95 -11.32
C ASN A 503 21.49 2.01 -10.71
N TRP A 504 21.72 2.95 -9.81
CA TRP A 504 23.05 3.17 -9.26
C TRP A 504 23.63 1.93 -8.57
N PHE A 505 22.83 1.11 -7.89
CA PHE A 505 23.31 -0.11 -7.24
C PHE A 505 23.63 -1.23 -8.22
N GLU A 506 23.02 -1.25 -9.39
CA GLU A 506 23.35 -2.20 -10.45
C GLU A 506 24.66 -1.83 -11.16
N GLU A 507 24.94 -0.54 -11.27
CA GLU A 507 26.20 -0.06 -11.89
C GLU A 507 27.37 -0.07 -10.90
N HIS A 508 27.20 0.49 -9.70
CA HIS A 508 28.31 0.74 -8.79
C HIS A 508 28.00 0.22 -7.39
N TYR A 509 28.82 -0.65 -6.87
CA TYR A 509 28.75 -1.10 -5.49
C TYR A 509 30.11 -1.46 -4.95
N THR A 510 30.41 -1.08 -3.72
CA THR A 510 31.62 -1.42 -3.01
C THR A 510 31.31 -1.73 -1.57
N SER A 511 31.58 -2.95 -1.13
CA SER A 511 31.37 -3.38 0.24
C SER A 511 32.43 -4.39 0.66
N ASN A 512 32.35 -4.85 1.90
CA ASN A 512 33.24 -5.90 2.39
C ASN A 512 33.09 -7.21 1.60
N HIS A 513 31.87 -7.52 1.12
CA HIS A 513 31.55 -8.81 0.49
C HIS A 513 31.44 -8.73 -1.02
N PHE A 514 31.04 -7.58 -1.56
CA PHE A 514 30.77 -7.42 -2.99
C PHE A 514 31.35 -6.13 -3.54
N ARG A 515 31.92 -6.23 -4.73
CA ARG A 515 32.42 -5.07 -5.51
C ARG A 515 32.12 -5.26 -6.97
N TRP A 516 31.52 -4.24 -7.58
CA TRP A 516 31.34 -4.19 -9.03
C TRP A 516 31.28 -2.74 -9.52
N ASP A 517 31.65 -2.57 -10.76
CA ASP A 517 31.61 -1.34 -11.52
C ASP A 517 31.23 -1.73 -12.96
N ASN A 518 29.95 -1.67 -13.27
CA ASN A 518 29.34 -2.14 -14.50
C ASN A 518 28.98 -0.95 -15.40
N ASP A 519 28.96 -1.20 -16.70
CA ASP A 519 28.47 -0.28 -17.73
C ASP A 519 27.43 -1.05 -18.56
N PHE A 520 26.16 -0.93 -18.18
CA PHE A 520 25.06 -1.66 -18.78
C PHE A 520 24.33 -0.81 -19.83
N ASP A 521 23.92 -1.45 -20.90
CA ASP A 521 22.95 -0.86 -21.82
C ASP A 521 21.60 -0.66 -21.18
N ALA A 522 20.89 0.42 -21.56
CA ALA A 522 19.56 0.66 -21.03
C ALA A 522 18.58 -0.44 -21.45
N ALA A 523 17.83 -0.97 -20.46
CA ALA A 523 16.81 -1.95 -20.69
C ALA A 523 15.54 -1.31 -21.30
N THR A 524 14.92 -2.00 -22.25
CA THR A 524 13.67 -1.54 -22.88
C THR A 524 12.56 -2.54 -22.60
N TYR A 525 11.47 -2.05 -22.06
CA TYR A 525 10.27 -2.82 -21.68
C TYR A 525 9.11 -2.44 -22.58
N LEU A 526 8.48 -3.44 -23.19
CA LEU A 526 7.23 -3.28 -23.92
C LEU A 526 6.17 -4.20 -23.28
N THR A 527 5.15 -3.61 -22.68
CA THR A 527 4.07 -4.34 -22.00
C THR A 527 2.75 -4.10 -22.71
N PHE A 528 2.02 -5.18 -22.93
CA PHE A 528 0.62 -5.19 -23.36
C PHE A 528 -0.21 -5.90 -22.30
N ASP A 529 -1.31 -5.27 -21.84
CA ASP A 529 -2.25 -5.86 -20.89
C ASP A 529 -3.68 -5.66 -21.40
N LEU A 530 -4.34 -6.75 -21.73
CA LEU A 530 -5.75 -6.76 -22.14
C LEU A 530 -6.57 -7.38 -21.03
N LYS A 531 -7.52 -6.63 -20.48
CA LYS A 531 -8.36 -7.09 -19.37
C LYS A 531 -9.82 -6.73 -19.56
N TYR A 532 -10.67 -7.62 -19.11
CA TYR A 532 -12.11 -7.45 -19.06
C TYR A 532 -12.59 -7.44 -17.61
N ASN A 533 -13.34 -6.39 -17.25
CA ASN A 533 -13.90 -6.24 -15.92
C ASN A 533 -15.44 -6.27 -16.00
N TYR A 534 -16.04 -7.16 -15.24
CA TYR A 534 -17.49 -7.23 -15.09
C TYR A 534 -17.86 -7.37 -13.63
N LYS A 535 -18.54 -6.37 -13.06
CA LYS A 535 -18.79 -6.29 -11.61
C LYS A 535 -17.46 -6.42 -10.84
N SER A 536 -17.34 -7.45 -10.02
CA SER A 536 -16.14 -7.75 -9.22
C SER A 536 -15.24 -8.83 -9.85
N TYR A 537 -15.47 -9.18 -11.12
CA TYR A 537 -14.64 -10.13 -11.87
C TYR A 537 -13.68 -9.36 -12.76
N CYS A 538 -12.43 -9.75 -12.78
CA CYS A 538 -11.42 -9.27 -13.70
C CYS A 538 -10.70 -10.48 -14.32
N VAL A 539 -10.65 -10.55 -15.62
CA VAL A 539 -9.89 -11.55 -16.36
C VAL A 539 -8.99 -10.80 -17.34
N GLY A 540 -7.74 -11.23 -17.48
CA GLY A 540 -6.84 -10.57 -18.41
C GLY A 540 -5.67 -11.43 -18.87
N VAL A 541 -5.01 -10.95 -19.90
CA VAL A 541 -3.76 -11.49 -20.44
C VAL A 541 -2.75 -10.35 -20.58
N LYS A 542 -1.54 -10.62 -20.13
CA LYS A 542 -0.44 -9.64 -20.12
C LYS A 542 0.78 -10.27 -20.78
N GLN A 543 1.44 -9.51 -21.63
CA GLN A 543 2.76 -9.84 -22.16
C GLN A 543 3.71 -8.68 -21.91
N THR A 544 4.86 -8.98 -21.36
CA THR A 544 5.98 -8.04 -21.21
C THR A 544 7.17 -8.58 -21.97
N SER A 545 7.69 -7.80 -22.89
CA SER A 545 8.91 -8.06 -23.65
C SER A 545 10.00 -7.11 -23.18
N ILE A 546 11.18 -7.63 -22.90
CA ILE A 546 12.28 -6.87 -22.31
C ILE A 546 13.52 -7.13 -23.14
N ASN A 547 14.17 -6.07 -23.59
CA ASN A 547 15.48 -6.14 -24.21
C ASN A 547 16.53 -5.63 -23.23
N ASN A 548 17.69 -6.25 -23.15
CA ASN A 548 18.78 -5.91 -22.24
C ASN A 548 18.37 -5.98 -20.76
N LEU A 549 17.65 -7.05 -20.36
CA LEU A 549 17.21 -7.25 -18.97
C LEU A 549 18.40 -7.33 -18.02
N ILE A 550 18.41 -6.48 -17.00
CA ILE A 550 19.37 -6.54 -15.89
C ILE A 550 18.74 -7.38 -14.76
N TYR A 551 19.50 -8.33 -14.23
CA TYR A 551 19.09 -9.19 -13.13
C TYR A 551 20.31 -9.59 -12.29
N PHE A 552 20.09 -10.11 -11.08
CA PHE A 552 21.17 -10.63 -10.24
C PHE A 552 21.38 -12.11 -10.56
N GLY A 553 22.55 -12.43 -11.07
CA GLY A 553 22.96 -13.78 -11.46
C GLY A 553 23.18 -14.72 -10.29
N THR A 554 23.61 -15.96 -10.57
CA THR A 554 23.87 -16.99 -9.53
C THR A 554 25.02 -16.65 -8.58
N ASP A 555 25.85 -15.71 -8.95
CA ASP A 555 26.93 -15.13 -8.12
C ASP A 555 26.47 -13.94 -7.26
N ALA A 556 25.15 -13.68 -7.21
CA ALA A 556 24.52 -12.55 -6.52
C ALA A 556 25.03 -11.17 -6.98
N ARG A 557 25.53 -11.07 -8.21
CA ARG A 557 25.98 -9.83 -8.87
C ARG A 557 25.03 -9.44 -10.00
N PRO A 558 24.89 -8.13 -10.28
CA PRO A 558 24.11 -7.69 -11.42
C PRO A 558 24.77 -8.15 -12.72
N THR A 559 23.97 -8.68 -13.61
CA THR A 559 24.36 -9.11 -14.95
C THR A 559 23.28 -8.72 -15.95
N GLN A 560 23.64 -8.59 -17.22
CA GLN A 560 22.69 -8.22 -18.26
C GLN A 560 22.51 -9.35 -19.26
N PHE A 561 21.26 -9.65 -19.58
CA PHE A 561 20.90 -10.59 -20.63
C PHE A 561 20.83 -9.84 -21.97
N ASP A 562 21.77 -10.15 -22.85
CA ASP A 562 21.79 -9.62 -24.21
C ASP A 562 20.77 -10.40 -25.06
N GLY A 563 19.68 -9.76 -25.38
CA GLY A 563 18.62 -10.32 -26.21
C GLY A 563 17.21 -10.04 -25.72
N LEU A 564 16.24 -10.58 -26.47
CA LEU A 564 14.81 -10.40 -26.17
C LEU A 564 14.33 -11.46 -25.17
N PHE A 565 13.96 -11.02 -23.99
CA PHE A 565 13.31 -11.81 -22.96
C PHE A 565 11.82 -11.48 -22.90
N SER A 566 10.95 -12.44 -22.67
CA SER A 566 9.51 -12.18 -22.58
C SER A 566 8.83 -13.00 -21.49
N ILE A 567 7.82 -12.38 -20.89
CA ILE A 567 6.95 -12.98 -19.87
C ILE A 567 5.51 -12.88 -20.36
N ARG A 568 4.80 -14.01 -20.32
CA ARG A 568 3.38 -14.09 -20.64
C ARG A 568 2.60 -14.49 -19.41
N GLU A 569 1.48 -13.83 -19.20
CA GLU A 569 0.63 -14.04 -18.05
C GLU A 569 -0.84 -14.06 -18.45
N ALA A 570 -1.61 -14.99 -17.90
CA ALA A 570 -3.06 -14.97 -17.91
C ALA A 570 -3.54 -14.94 -16.46
N TYR A 571 -4.45 -14.05 -16.13
CA TYR A 571 -4.87 -13.86 -14.75
C TYR A 571 -6.37 -13.68 -14.59
N LEU A 572 -6.86 -14.06 -13.42
CA LEU A 572 -8.25 -13.94 -13.00
C LEU A 572 -8.27 -13.40 -11.57
N SER A 573 -9.15 -12.46 -11.28
CA SER A 573 -9.51 -12.12 -9.90
C SER A 573 -11.02 -11.92 -9.78
N PHE A 574 -11.57 -12.26 -8.62
CA PHE A 574 -12.99 -12.13 -8.38
C PHE A 574 -13.31 -11.92 -6.91
N TYR A 575 -14.43 -11.24 -6.67
CA TYR A 575 -15.13 -11.21 -5.39
C TYR A 575 -16.61 -11.47 -5.64
N GLN A 576 -17.18 -12.44 -4.91
CA GLN A 576 -18.58 -12.81 -5.02
C GLN A 576 -19.19 -13.04 -3.65
N LYS A 577 -20.31 -12.36 -3.41
CA LYS A 577 -21.16 -12.63 -2.27
C LYS A 577 -22.37 -13.40 -2.72
N LEU A 578 -22.61 -14.57 -2.10
CA LEU A 578 -23.76 -15.43 -2.36
C LEU A 578 -24.45 -15.74 -1.03
N TRP A 579 -25.58 -15.11 -0.78
CA TRP A 579 -26.30 -15.19 0.49
C TRP A 579 -25.40 -14.78 1.68
N ARG A 580 -24.98 -15.72 2.52
CA ARG A 580 -24.09 -15.50 3.68
C ARG A 580 -22.63 -15.86 3.40
N PHE A 581 -22.38 -16.49 2.27
CA PHE A 581 -21.04 -16.82 1.82
C PHE A 581 -20.41 -15.66 1.04
N GLU A 582 -19.14 -15.45 1.28
CA GLU A 582 -18.30 -14.50 0.56
C GLU A 582 -17.08 -15.25 0.02
N PHE A 583 -16.80 -15.05 -1.25
CA PHE A 583 -15.69 -15.67 -1.98
C PHE A 583 -14.83 -14.59 -2.58
N GLU A 584 -13.53 -14.64 -2.35
CA GLU A 584 -12.54 -13.78 -2.99
C GLU A 584 -11.38 -14.62 -3.45
N GLY A 585 -10.92 -14.38 -4.65
CA GLY A 585 -9.77 -15.12 -5.13
C GLY A 585 -9.09 -14.48 -6.32
N PHE A 586 -7.86 -14.90 -6.52
CA PHE A 586 -7.12 -14.65 -7.74
C PHE A 586 -6.35 -15.91 -8.16
N ALA A 587 -6.06 -15.99 -9.45
CA ALA A 587 -5.16 -16.97 -10.02
C ALA A 587 -4.35 -16.31 -11.14
N SER A 588 -3.10 -16.68 -11.27
CA SER A 588 -2.22 -16.26 -12.34
C SER A 588 -1.46 -17.46 -12.89
N LEU A 589 -1.51 -17.60 -14.22
CA LEU A 589 -0.71 -18.52 -15.02
C LEU A 589 0.36 -17.69 -15.71
N GLN A 590 1.63 -17.97 -15.48
CA GLN A 590 2.74 -17.20 -16.05
C GLN A 590 3.84 -18.11 -16.57
N LYS A 591 4.56 -17.61 -17.58
CA LYS A 591 5.70 -18.30 -18.16
C LYS A 591 6.73 -17.29 -18.66
N SER A 592 8.00 -17.50 -18.31
CA SER A 592 9.14 -16.80 -18.90
C SER A 592 9.57 -17.47 -20.22
N SER A 593 10.21 -16.73 -21.11
CA SER A 593 10.80 -17.27 -22.34
C SER A 593 12.12 -17.98 -22.11
N ASN A 594 12.80 -17.66 -21.02
CA ASN A 594 14.10 -18.22 -20.64
C ASN A 594 14.14 -18.39 -19.12
N GLU A 595 14.17 -19.64 -18.66
CA GLU A 595 14.22 -19.99 -17.25
C GLU A 595 15.63 -19.81 -16.66
N ASP A 596 16.70 -19.77 -17.47
CA ASP A 596 18.06 -19.49 -17.00
C ASP A 596 18.26 -18.03 -16.56
N VAL A 597 17.31 -17.15 -16.90
CA VAL A 597 17.35 -15.71 -16.59
C VAL A 597 16.34 -15.33 -15.50
N MET A 598 15.19 -16.00 -15.49
CA MET A 598 14.14 -15.71 -14.52
C MET A 598 13.23 -16.90 -14.31
N HIS A 599 13.13 -17.33 -13.07
CA HIS A 599 12.21 -18.37 -12.63
C HIS A 599 10.92 -17.78 -12.10
N LEU A 600 9.79 -18.30 -12.56
CA LEU A 600 8.46 -17.92 -12.10
C LEU A 600 7.62 -19.19 -11.86
N PRO A 601 6.84 -19.27 -10.76
CA PRO A 601 5.89 -20.36 -10.62
C PRO A 601 4.87 -20.31 -11.76
N MET A 602 4.63 -21.43 -12.44
CA MET A 602 3.71 -21.49 -13.57
C MET A 602 2.28 -21.12 -13.16
N LEU A 603 1.82 -21.58 -12.00
CA LEU A 603 0.51 -21.25 -11.42
C LEU A 603 0.71 -20.74 -10.00
N LEU A 604 0.06 -19.63 -9.69
CA LEU A 604 -0.11 -19.15 -8.32
C LEU A 604 -1.53 -18.63 -8.12
N GLY A 605 -2.03 -18.73 -6.89
CA GLY A 605 -3.36 -18.23 -6.59
C GLY A 605 -3.71 -18.28 -5.12
N GLN A 606 -4.77 -17.56 -4.79
CA GLN A 606 -5.36 -17.49 -3.46
C GLN A 606 -6.87 -17.59 -3.57
N LEU A 607 -7.48 -18.31 -2.65
CA LEU A 607 -8.92 -18.38 -2.47
C LEU A 607 -9.24 -18.14 -0.99
N LYS A 608 -10.09 -17.16 -0.72
CA LYS A 608 -10.66 -16.89 0.59
C LYS A 608 -12.15 -17.13 0.57
N ILE A 609 -12.64 -17.94 1.51
CA ILE A 609 -14.04 -18.28 1.69
C ILE A 609 -14.46 -17.83 3.07
N GLY A 610 -15.52 -17.06 3.19
CA GLY A 610 -16.08 -16.61 4.46
C GLY A 610 -17.58 -16.89 4.56
N TYR A 611 -18.07 -17.03 5.78
CA TYR A 611 -19.48 -17.23 6.08
C TYR A 611 -19.91 -16.25 7.17
N SER A 612 -20.95 -15.44 6.88
CA SER A 612 -21.46 -14.42 7.81
C SER A 612 -22.73 -14.88 8.49
N GLN A 613 -22.71 -15.04 9.83
CA GLN A 613 -23.85 -15.43 10.65
C GLN A 613 -24.16 -14.34 11.70
N PRO A 614 -25.34 -13.69 11.63
CA PRO A 614 -25.81 -12.86 12.75
C PRO A 614 -26.02 -13.72 14.00
N VAL A 615 -25.49 -13.27 15.14
CA VAL A 615 -25.61 -13.93 16.45
C VAL A 615 -26.12 -12.94 17.50
N PHE A 616 -26.49 -13.43 18.68
CA PHE A 616 -26.99 -12.61 19.79
C PHE A 616 -28.11 -11.65 19.37
N HIS A 617 -29.19 -12.18 18.76
CA HIS A 617 -30.34 -11.39 18.26
C HIS A 617 -29.90 -10.26 17.30
N LYS A 618 -28.91 -10.51 16.44
CA LYS A 618 -28.29 -9.56 15.49
C LYS A 618 -27.46 -8.44 16.16
N ALA A 619 -27.11 -8.56 17.44
CA ALA A 619 -26.23 -7.61 18.11
C ALA A 619 -24.76 -7.78 17.67
N ALA A 620 -24.40 -8.96 17.15
CA ALA A 620 -23.08 -9.24 16.58
C ALA A 620 -23.19 -10.09 15.31
N THR A 621 -22.11 -10.12 14.52
CA THR A 621 -21.96 -10.99 13.35
C THR A 621 -20.72 -11.84 13.54
N LEU A 622 -20.90 -13.15 13.53
CA LEU A 622 -19.81 -14.14 13.52
C LEU A 622 -19.40 -14.42 12.08
N HIS A 623 -18.10 -14.47 11.83
CA HIS A 623 -17.55 -14.67 10.48
C HIS A 623 -16.35 -15.60 10.51
N PRO A 624 -16.54 -16.93 10.42
CA PRO A 624 -15.45 -17.85 10.08
C PRO A 624 -15.04 -17.66 8.61
N SER A 625 -13.73 -17.73 8.37
CA SER A 625 -13.15 -17.66 7.03
C SER A 625 -11.94 -18.57 6.88
N LEU A 626 -11.79 -19.17 5.71
CA LEU A 626 -10.68 -20.02 5.31
C LEU A 626 -9.96 -19.34 4.14
N THR A 627 -8.64 -19.23 4.23
CA THR A 627 -7.79 -18.73 3.16
C THR A 627 -6.82 -19.82 2.73
N VAL A 628 -6.76 -20.11 1.44
CA VAL A 628 -5.82 -21.07 0.85
C VAL A 628 -4.96 -20.32 -0.16
N ARG A 629 -3.63 -20.43 -0.01
CA ARG A 629 -2.64 -19.92 -0.97
C ARG A 629 -1.84 -21.08 -1.51
N TYR A 630 -1.59 -21.07 -2.81
CA TYR A 630 -0.85 -22.14 -3.48
C TYR A 630 -0.05 -21.59 -4.64
N PHE A 631 1.13 -22.16 -4.85
CA PHE A 631 1.94 -21.97 -6.05
C PHE A 631 2.66 -23.26 -6.43
N THR A 632 2.85 -23.43 -7.75
CA THR A 632 3.55 -24.60 -8.31
C THR A 632 5.05 -24.53 -8.00
N LYS A 633 5.67 -25.69 -8.00
CA LYS A 633 7.10 -25.86 -7.79
C LYS A 633 7.92 -25.08 -8.82
N TYR A 634 8.96 -24.40 -8.39
CA TYR A 634 9.90 -23.65 -9.23
C TYR A 634 11.20 -23.37 -8.45
N CYS A 635 12.28 -23.07 -9.15
CA CYS A 635 13.51 -22.57 -8.55
C CYS A 635 13.30 -21.10 -8.13
N ALA A 636 13.00 -20.84 -6.85
CA ALA A 636 12.81 -19.48 -6.40
C ALA A 636 14.14 -18.77 -6.20
N ASP A 637 14.16 -17.46 -6.41
CA ASP A 637 15.36 -16.66 -6.16
C ASP A 637 15.77 -16.72 -4.69
N ALA A 638 17.06 -16.84 -4.43
CA ALA A 638 17.64 -16.73 -3.09
C ALA A 638 17.83 -15.26 -2.71
N TYR A 639 18.04 -15.00 -1.43
CA TYR A 639 18.24 -13.63 -0.93
C TYR A 639 19.66 -13.42 -0.41
N MET A 640 20.26 -12.29 -0.81
CA MET A 640 21.59 -11.87 -0.35
C MET A 640 21.47 -10.68 0.62
N PRO A 641 21.68 -10.89 1.95
CA PRO A 641 21.53 -9.86 2.94
C PRO A 641 22.43 -8.63 2.75
N ALA A 642 23.70 -8.83 2.34
CA ALA A 642 24.66 -7.76 2.17
C ALA A 642 24.28 -6.78 1.07
N THR A 643 23.71 -7.27 -0.04
CA THR A 643 23.26 -6.44 -1.16
C THR A 643 21.78 -6.05 -1.06
N ARG A 644 21.00 -6.70 -0.18
CA ARG A 644 19.54 -6.51 -0.01
C ARG A 644 18.74 -6.88 -1.25
N THR A 645 19.22 -7.86 -2.03
CA THR A 645 18.64 -8.25 -3.32
C THR A 645 18.33 -9.73 -3.37
N PHE A 646 17.30 -10.06 -4.13
CA PHE A 646 17.05 -11.44 -4.54
C PHE A 646 17.87 -11.73 -5.79
N TYR A 647 18.52 -12.91 -5.84
CA TYR A 647 19.38 -13.34 -6.92
C TYR A 647 19.00 -14.73 -7.42
N LEU A 648 19.34 -15.03 -8.66
CA LEU A 648 19.04 -16.28 -9.33
C LEU A 648 19.78 -17.45 -8.67
N GLN A 649 19.12 -18.60 -8.53
CA GLN A 649 19.73 -19.87 -8.17
C GLN A 649 19.00 -21.02 -8.87
N ASN A 650 19.67 -22.14 -9.15
CA ASN A 650 19.17 -23.25 -9.96
C ASN A 650 19.07 -24.58 -9.20
N ASP A 651 19.46 -24.59 -7.91
CA ASP A 651 19.66 -25.83 -7.15
C ASP A 651 18.41 -26.21 -6.32
N ILE A 652 17.69 -25.24 -5.79
CA ILE A 652 16.62 -25.45 -4.82
C ILE A 652 15.27 -25.09 -5.41
N GLU A 653 14.41 -26.10 -5.52
CA GLU A 653 13.02 -25.90 -5.90
C GLU A 653 12.11 -25.86 -4.69
N ILE A 654 11.23 -24.89 -4.63
CA ILE A 654 10.20 -24.73 -3.60
C ILE A 654 8.81 -24.69 -4.21
N GLY A 655 7.78 -24.91 -3.41
CA GLY A 655 6.38 -24.86 -3.84
C GLY A 655 5.65 -26.19 -3.68
N ASN A 656 4.49 -26.32 -4.35
CA ASN A 656 3.56 -27.44 -4.20
C ASN A 656 3.11 -27.70 -2.75
N PHE A 657 3.13 -26.64 -1.93
CA PHE A 657 2.68 -26.66 -0.54
C PHE A 657 1.48 -25.72 -0.39
N PRO A 658 0.31 -26.19 0.08
CA PRO A 658 -0.84 -25.32 0.32
C PRO A 658 -0.70 -24.60 1.68
N PHE A 659 -0.63 -23.29 1.67
CA PHE A 659 -0.69 -22.49 2.89
C PHE A 659 -2.15 -22.22 3.24
N ILE A 660 -2.60 -22.75 4.38
CA ILE A 660 -3.99 -22.71 4.80
C ILE A 660 -4.12 -21.95 6.12
N ASP A 661 -4.94 -20.90 6.13
CA ASP A 661 -5.22 -20.09 7.31
C ASP A 661 -6.72 -20.13 7.62
N LEU A 662 -7.06 -20.31 8.89
CA LEU A 662 -8.43 -20.26 9.41
C LEU A 662 -8.56 -19.02 10.31
N ALA A 663 -9.60 -18.22 10.11
CA ALA A 663 -9.90 -17.11 10.99
C ALA A 663 -11.38 -17.12 11.41
N ILE A 664 -11.64 -16.70 12.64
CA ILE A 664 -12.97 -16.49 13.17
C ILE A 664 -13.03 -15.05 13.67
N ALA A 665 -13.83 -14.24 13.01
CA ALA A 665 -14.04 -12.84 13.36
C ALA A 665 -15.43 -12.62 13.97
N LEU A 666 -15.52 -11.73 14.94
CA LEU A 666 -16.76 -11.27 15.55
C LEU A 666 -16.87 -9.75 15.41
N LYS A 667 -17.85 -9.30 14.65
CA LYS A 667 -18.16 -7.87 14.52
C LYS A 667 -19.18 -7.47 15.55
N VAL A 668 -18.79 -6.55 16.43
CA VAL A 668 -19.68 -5.94 17.43
C VAL A 668 -19.68 -4.45 17.18
N GLN A 669 -20.81 -3.93 16.67
CA GLN A 669 -20.93 -2.52 16.27
C GLN A 669 -19.80 -2.08 15.30
N LYS A 670 -18.85 -1.29 15.79
CA LYS A 670 -17.73 -0.70 15.03
C LYS A 670 -16.39 -1.43 15.25
N ALA A 671 -16.37 -2.48 16.06
CA ALA A 671 -15.21 -3.28 16.36
C ALA A 671 -15.30 -4.67 15.71
N ASN A 672 -14.22 -5.11 15.08
CA ASN A 672 -14.02 -6.48 14.65
C ASN A 672 -12.94 -7.10 15.56
N ILE A 673 -13.28 -8.15 16.28
CA ILE A 673 -12.36 -8.94 17.10
C ILE A 673 -12.18 -10.27 16.38
N TYR A 674 -10.96 -10.77 16.25
CA TYR A 674 -10.74 -12.03 15.56
C TYR A 674 -9.65 -12.86 16.21
N VAL A 675 -9.78 -14.17 16.02
CA VAL A 675 -8.74 -15.17 16.28
C VAL A 675 -8.44 -15.85 14.96
N ALA A 676 -7.17 -15.98 14.61
CA ALA A 676 -6.75 -16.67 13.40
C ALA A 676 -5.69 -17.72 13.75
N TYR A 677 -5.70 -18.82 13.01
CA TYR A 677 -4.70 -19.87 13.05
C TYR A 677 -4.07 -19.97 11.67
N SER A 678 -2.80 -19.63 11.57
CA SER A 678 -2.10 -19.61 10.29
C SER A 678 -1.33 -20.90 10.04
N ASN A 679 -1.08 -21.17 8.76
CA ASN A 679 -0.28 -22.30 8.26
C ASN A 679 -0.70 -23.65 8.86
N MET A 680 -2.02 -23.91 8.95
CA MET A 680 -2.55 -25.11 9.58
C MET A 680 -2.21 -26.41 8.82
N PHE A 681 -1.75 -26.35 7.57
CA PHE A 681 -1.35 -27.55 6.83
C PHE A 681 -0.14 -28.25 7.44
N LEU A 682 0.70 -27.56 8.21
CA LEU A 682 1.80 -28.16 8.99
C LEU A 682 1.30 -29.22 10.00
N LEU A 683 0.04 -29.15 10.44
CA LEU A 683 -0.56 -30.16 11.33
C LEU A 683 -0.66 -31.56 10.67
N THR A 684 -0.51 -31.64 9.35
CA THR A 684 -0.43 -32.94 8.65
C THR A 684 0.92 -33.62 8.79
N GLY A 685 1.92 -32.96 9.41
CA GLY A 685 3.29 -33.44 9.53
C GLY A 685 4.17 -33.17 8.30
N ASN A 686 3.67 -32.42 7.33
CA ASN A 686 4.46 -31.98 6.17
C ASN A 686 5.06 -30.61 6.44
N TYR A 687 6.36 -30.54 6.70
CA TYR A 687 7.09 -29.31 7.00
C TYR A 687 7.83 -28.72 5.79
N ASN A 688 7.57 -29.20 4.56
CA ASN A 688 8.18 -28.63 3.36
C ASN A 688 7.51 -27.29 2.95
N SER A 689 7.43 -26.36 3.89
CA SER A 689 6.72 -25.08 3.77
C SER A 689 7.62 -23.92 3.37
N PHE A 690 8.60 -24.15 2.49
CA PHE A 690 9.53 -23.11 2.06
C PHE A 690 8.86 -22.10 1.12
N ILE A 691 9.14 -20.83 1.37
CA ILE A 691 8.63 -19.70 0.59
C ILE A 691 9.76 -18.91 -0.07
N ALA A 692 10.99 -19.12 0.34
CA ALA A 692 12.25 -18.78 -0.33
C ALA A 692 13.29 -19.88 -0.01
N PRO A 693 14.35 -20.06 -0.81
CA PRO A 693 15.42 -21.02 -0.53
C PRO A 693 16.03 -20.80 0.86
N HIS A 694 16.08 -21.83 1.67
CA HIS A 694 16.54 -21.81 3.07
C HIS A 694 15.67 -20.99 4.05
N TYR A 695 14.51 -20.50 3.61
CA TYR A 695 13.57 -19.74 4.44
C TYR A 695 12.21 -20.43 4.44
N PRO A 696 11.95 -21.31 5.40
CA PRO A 696 10.61 -21.88 5.59
C PRO A 696 9.63 -20.80 6.03
N MET A 697 8.36 -20.98 5.69
CA MET A 697 7.30 -20.15 6.22
C MET A 697 7.23 -20.29 7.74
N ARG A 698 6.74 -19.29 8.41
CA ARG A 698 6.48 -19.32 9.87
C ARG A 698 5.61 -20.52 10.26
N ASP A 699 5.89 -21.09 11.42
CA ASP A 699 5.13 -22.21 11.97
C ASP A 699 3.65 -21.91 12.15
N SER A 700 2.87 -22.97 12.37
CA SER A 700 1.47 -22.82 12.76
C SER A 700 1.34 -22.03 14.05
N ARG A 701 0.54 -20.97 14.05
CA ARG A 701 0.41 -20.08 15.20
C ARG A 701 -0.96 -19.41 15.31
N ILE A 702 -1.29 -19.02 16.54
CA ILE A 702 -2.52 -18.31 16.83
C ILE A 702 -2.26 -16.80 16.87
N PHE A 703 -3.10 -16.05 16.16
CA PHE A 703 -3.20 -14.61 16.25
C PHE A 703 -4.48 -14.19 16.96
N ILE A 704 -4.40 -13.14 17.75
CA ILE A 704 -5.56 -12.47 18.34
C ILE A 704 -5.49 -11.02 17.91
N GLY A 705 -6.55 -10.52 17.30
CA GLY A 705 -6.54 -9.15 16.80
C GLY A 705 -7.86 -8.41 17.02
N ILE A 706 -7.75 -7.09 17.02
CA ILE A 706 -8.87 -6.16 17.05
C ILE A 706 -8.69 -5.09 15.98
N ASN A 707 -9.75 -4.79 15.26
CA ASN A 707 -9.83 -3.66 14.35
C ASN A 707 -11.01 -2.79 14.79
N TRP A 708 -10.69 -1.67 15.42
CA TRP A 708 -11.69 -0.78 16.01
C TRP A 708 -11.73 0.55 15.26
N ARG A 709 -12.91 0.88 14.73
CA ARG A 709 -13.18 2.12 13.99
C ARG A 709 -14.11 3.01 14.79
N LEU A 710 -13.71 4.25 14.95
CA LEU A 710 -14.44 5.27 15.71
C LEU A 710 -14.85 6.39 14.74
N PHE A 711 -16.12 6.72 14.74
CA PHE A 711 -16.72 7.87 14.08
C PHE A 711 -17.44 8.67 15.16
N ASN A 712 -16.96 9.86 15.48
CA ASN A 712 -17.53 10.71 16.52
C ASN A 712 -18.16 11.96 15.92
#